data_17e8b7418c74b1e21df3d25ec2c8c860
#
_entry.id   17e8b7418c74b1e21df3d25ec2c8c860
#
_cell.length_a   1.000
_cell.length_b   1.000
_cell.length_c   1.000
_cell.angle_alpha   90.00
_cell.angle_beta   90.00
_cell.angle_gamma   90.00
#
_symmetry.space_group_name_H-M   'P 1'
#
loop_
_entity.id
_entity.type
_entity.pdbx_description
1 polymer ?
#
loop_
_entity_poly.entity_id
_entity_poly.type
_entity_poly.pdbx_seq_one_letter_code
_entity_poly.pdbx_strand_id
1 'polypeptide(L)'
;MMKRFYCFLILVFPVSFLQAADFPEGYTANTNRYLLQDTVSTDTLLLQRLNPTAVKLGTADSVHIQTVSTFPFHSVAQYLKGEVAGVYVQENTAEPGTNRNIVLRGLAAPLFSNKDINASQPTIFVNGVPLTQENNFSYGIQKYDYNRLGPGTDFASIFNINAIESIEVIKDPAKLAALGPLAANGAIWITTKGGKSGPSEISLNSYYGMNTRKSVTPVNAQYENMFRQQFYSKYGTEQDRLTYPSYLGDSTNVNYYGPSNWSEEYYKNQPLYSIDLSLRGGSDRANFNFLGGHTSNTSSADAANFKRYNATFNVNMAPAEWFNFTAYVNASRVERKRNRSLRDRISETGYLPDLSIPMSPNRDVYARYLKEFDKNVDGNVMNAVQAFISADFSILSNLRYTTKFSIDYNEGLRDVFYASSLMDDNNYVSNYNGYNQRYKFDHALNYNLGKDTDHQLDLTAGMEYMEDLYRFTYTKTYDGPNDFIKLNLKESTLPTYRYTNREDLRVYSFYGNAKYKYKNLLDLNAVLRYDGSSTVQKDNRWLFTPAVSAKWNVKNQFFTTNDGINELSIKAGWGRIGKLLTISRFATGPQYATDLNWSTEAGLVSYNGFAAISRPYTLGWVGYDVEWPYTDHFNIDLEGSFFSNRLSAGISLYNKNDKNQIASIPVPAEYGYTGRYMNGLNVNNKGVDVALGLNLLTNPDKLQWSSSFNFNINKNTLKALPNNLQTLIVGDRKLEVGKSVDQFWIYQNAGIYNAESEIPVNPNTGRKMMFQGVEMNAGDAKWIDQNGDYDVNEDDKILAGNAMPKFVGGWSNQFRYKNFDLGFQWYFALGHKALNQRVSNRYDFINNESNNTINSVKEIFHWQQDFDITKYPIYNPWSSSVPYRVDQDLFLENASFLKLRSVSVGYEIAGLKEKVKRLRKAYVYVTGTNLLTITKFTGADPELIDFNGYYSGYGLPLSPTFTLGFKLDL
;
A
#
# COMPACT_ATOMS: atom_id res chain seq x y z
N MET A 1 19.07 -22.28 -14.09
CA MET A 1 18.98 -20.81 -14.07
C MET A 1 20.15 -20.13 -13.35
N MET A 2 20.64 -20.63 -12.21
CA MET A 2 21.82 -20.06 -11.51
C MET A 2 23.11 -19.99 -12.34
N LYS A 3 23.38 -20.92 -13.25
CA LYS A 3 24.57 -20.91 -14.10
C LYS A 3 24.60 -19.80 -15.18
N ARG A 4 23.48 -19.20 -15.53
CA ARG A 4 23.44 -18.06 -16.49
C ARG A 4 23.60 -16.70 -15.81
N PHE A 5 23.36 -16.62 -14.49
CA PHE A 5 23.55 -15.38 -13.71
C PHE A 5 25.03 -15.10 -13.42
N TYR A 6 25.86 -16.15 -13.28
CA TYR A 6 27.30 -15.99 -13.06
C TYR A 6 28.04 -15.43 -14.28
N CYS A 7 27.55 -15.65 -15.49
CA CYS A 7 28.18 -15.09 -16.69
C CYS A 7 27.94 -13.58 -16.89
N PHE A 8 26.89 -13.02 -16.28
CA PHE A 8 26.62 -11.58 -16.41
C PHE A 8 27.41 -10.72 -15.42
N LEU A 9 27.77 -11.29 -14.27
CA LEU A 9 28.59 -10.59 -13.26
C LEU A 9 30.09 -10.60 -13.58
N ILE A 10 30.57 -11.52 -14.41
CA ILE A 10 32.00 -11.64 -14.76
C ILE A 10 32.41 -10.71 -15.92
N LEU A 11 31.47 -10.18 -16.68
CA LEU A 11 31.73 -9.27 -17.82
C LEU A 11 31.88 -7.79 -17.44
N VAL A 12 31.73 -7.43 -16.16
CA VAL A 12 31.81 -6.03 -15.69
C VAL A 12 33.13 -5.67 -14.99
N PHE A 13 34.02 -6.61 -14.69
CA PHE A 13 35.27 -6.27 -14.04
C PHE A 13 36.50 -7.02 -14.61
N PRO A 14 37.31 -6.35 -15.45
CA PRO A 14 38.72 -6.34 -15.28
C PRO A 14 39.17 -4.97 -14.73
N VAL A 15 39.27 -4.82 -13.41
CA VAL A 15 40.02 -3.73 -12.82
C VAL A 15 41.50 -4.10 -12.94
N SER A 16 42.13 -3.65 -14.01
CA SER A 16 43.58 -3.53 -14.01
C SER A 16 43.96 -2.30 -13.17
N PHE A 17 44.75 -2.54 -12.12
CA PHE A 17 45.40 -1.50 -11.35
C PHE A 17 46.26 -0.65 -12.30
N LEU A 18 45.84 0.57 -12.55
CA LEU A 18 46.69 1.62 -13.13
C LEU A 18 47.38 2.33 -11.98
N GLN A 19 48.69 2.13 -11.88
CA GLN A 19 49.60 2.91 -11.04
C GLN A 19 49.48 4.39 -11.37
N ALA A 20 49.40 5.20 -10.32
CA ALA A 20 49.41 6.65 -10.43
C ALA A 20 50.68 7.11 -11.14
N ALA A 21 50.51 7.73 -12.30
CA ALA A 21 51.55 8.51 -12.92
C ALA A 21 51.41 9.97 -12.45
N ASP A 22 52.50 10.51 -11.92
CA ASP A 22 52.63 11.91 -11.55
C ASP A 22 52.43 12.82 -12.78
N PHE A 23 51.50 13.78 -12.72
CA PHE A 23 51.36 14.85 -13.67
C PHE A 23 51.69 16.21 -13.02
N PRO A 24 52.36 17.10 -13.73
CA PRO A 24 52.90 18.33 -13.16
C PRO A 24 51.78 19.34 -12.82
N GLU A 25 52.01 20.04 -11.72
CA GLU A 25 51.22 21.17 -11.25
C GLU A 25 51.22 22.31 -12.27
N GLY A 26 50.09 22.82 -12.62
CA GLY A 26 49.94 24.11 -13.27
C GLY A 26 48.84 24.22 -14.32
N TYR A 27 47.59 24.19 -13.91
CA TYR A 27 46.50 24.83 -14.64
C TYR A 27 45.38 25.25 -13.67
N THR A 28 45.26 26.52 -13.43
CA THR A 28 44.09 27.12 -12.80
C THR A 28 42.91 27.01 -13.73
N ALA A 29 42.12 25.97 -13.59
CA ALA A 29 40.87 25.81 -14.33
C ALA A 29 39.74 26.61 -13.64
N ASN A 30 39.20 27.53 -14.38
CA ASN A 30 37.90 28.16 -14.09
C ASN A 30 36.86 27.05 -13.92
N THR A 31 36.51 26.75 -12.68
CA THR A 31 35.51 25.74 -12.34
C THR A 31 34.11 26.33 -12.57
N ASN A 32 33.64 26.28 -13.81
CA ASN A 32 32.21 26.28 -14.06
C ASN A 32 31.66 24.93 -13.65
N ARG A 33 31.07 24.86 -12.46
CA ARG A 33 30.38 23.67 -11.93
C ARG A 33 29.20 23.31 -12.84
N TYR A 34 29.39 22.34 -13.71
CA TYR A 34 28.27 21.65 -14.35
C TYR A 34 27.75 20.62 -13.36
N LEU A 35 26.75 21.01 -12.58
CA LEU A 35 25.92 20.08 -11.84
C LEU A 35 25.09 19.31 -12.88
N LEU A 36 25.20 18.00 -12.88
CA LEU A 36 24.28 17.08 -13.55
C LEU A 36 22.87 17.39 -13.05
N GLN A 37 22.10 18.12 -13.80
CA GLN A 37 20.70 18.39 -13.54
C GLN A 37 19.87 17.36 -14.26
N ASP A 38 19.32 16.41 -13.52
CA ASP A 38 18.17 15.67 -13.98
C ASP A 38 17.06 16.67 -14.34
N THR A 39 16.34 16.39 -15.41
CA THR A 39 15.27 17.23 -15.96
C THR A 39 14.03 17.38 -15.06
N VAL A 40 14.12 16.96 -13.81
CA VAL A 40 13.12 17.17 -12.75
C VAL A 40 13.75 18.03 -11.67
N SER A 41 13.47 19.31 -11.76
CA SER A 41 13.66 20.42 -10.82
C SER A 41 14.69 20.23 -9.70
N THR A 42 15.84 20.83 -9.89
CA THR A 42 16.98 20.92 -8.95
C THR A 42 16.85 22.03 -7.91
N ASP A 43 15.75 22.74 -7.84
CA ASP A 43 15.58 23.85 -6.91
C ASP A 43 15.55 23.42 -5.43
N THR A 44 15.31 22.15 -5.16
CA THR A 44 15.27 21.61 -3.79
C THR A 44 16.65 21.25 -3.21
N LEU A 45 17.65 20.99 -4.05
CA LEU A 45 18.95 20.46 -3.62
C LEU A 45 19.96 21.52 -3.15
N LEU A 46 19.91 22.71 -3.70
CA LEU A 46 20.87 23.79 -3.38
C LEU A 46 20.68 24.41 -2.00
N LEU A 47 19.51 24.28 -1.42
CA LEU A 47 19.09 25.02 -0.23
C LEU A 47 19.28 24.23 1.08
N GLN A 48 19.44 22.91 1.01
CA GLN A 48 19.68 22.09 2.21
C GLN A 48 21.10 22.22 2.81
N ARG A 49 22.05 22.81 2.08
CA ARG A 49 23.46 22.92 2.52
C ARG A 49 23.75 24.06 3.46
N LEU A 50 22.87 25.06 3.57
CA LEU A 50 23.17 26.29 4.29
C LEU A 50 22.62 26.37 5.71
N ASN A 51 21.67 25.54 6.09
CA ASN A 51 21.17 25.50 7.47
C ASN A 51 20.49 24.15 7.78
N PRO A 52 21.16 23.21 8.46
CA PRO A 52 20.58 21.89 8.76
C PRO A 52 19.40 21.93 9.73
N THR A 53 19.11 23.07 10.34
CA THR A 53 18.02 23.25 11.28
C THR A 53 16.83 24.06 10.74
N ALA A 54 17.00 24.75 9.60
CA ALA A 54 15.86 25.39 8.98
C ALA A 54 15.08 24.30 8.19
N VAL A 55 13.91 23.93 8.68
CA VAL A 55 12.94 23.18 7.90
C VAL A 55 12.56 24.04 6.71
N LYS A 56 13.25 23.88 5.57
CA LYS A 56 12.76 24.40 4.33
C LYS A 56 11.60 23.50 3.92
N LEU A 57 10.41 23.98 4.13
CA LEU A 57 9.27 23.55 3.36
C LEU A 57 9.44 24.10 1.92
N GLY A 58 10.37 23.51 1.20
CA GLY A 58 10.33 23.54 -0.22
C GLY A 58 9.20 22.64 -0.62
N THR A 59 8.12 23.17 -1.16
CA THR A 59 6.92 22.49 -1.61
C THR A 59 6.29 21.52 -0.56
N ALA A 60 5.01 21.64 -0.34
CA ALA A 60 4.19 20.82 0.56
C ALA A 60 4.22 19.29 0.28
N ASP A 61 5.16 18.81 -0.51
CA ASP A 61 5.14 17.51 -1.19
C ASP A 61 6.39 16.63 -0.93
N SER A 62 7.25 17.00 0.04
CA SER A 62 8.46 16.22 0.33
C SER A 62 8.52 15.70 1.76
N VAL A 63 9.15 14.55 1.93
CA VAL A 63 9.38 13.90 3.24
C VAL A 63 10.71 14.37 3.84
N HIS A 64 10.71 14.68 5.12
CA HIS A 64 11.92 15.06 5.87
C HIS A 64 12.77 13.82 6.21
N ILE A 65 13.67 13.41 5.31
CA ILE A 65 14.49 12.21 5.46
C ILE A 65 15.28 12.19 6.77
N GLN A 66 15.80 13.30 7.24
CA GLN A 66 16.57 13.34 8.48
C GLN A 66 15.73 12.89 9.68
N THR A 67 14.47 13.32 9.77
CA THR A 67 13.54 12.94 10.82
C THR A 67 13.13 11.48 10.70
N VAL A 68 12.63 11.09 9.54
CA VAL A 68 12.09 9.74 9.35
C VAL A 68 13.17 8.65 9.32
N SER A 69 14.43 9.00 9.09
CA SER A 69 15.55 8.03 9.12
C SER A 69 15.89 7.47 10.51
N THR A 70 15.27 8.00 11.57
CA THR A 70 15.35 7.43 12.93
C THR A 70 14.22 6.44 13.22
N PHE A 71 13.24 6.32 12.33
CA PHE A 71 12.08 5.45 12.51
C PHE A 71 12.36 4.04 11.98
N PRO A 72 11.98 2.99 12.73
CA PRO A 72 12.21 1.60 12.34
C PRO A 72 11.18 1.10 11.32
N PHE A 73 10.90 1.88 10.29
CA PHE A 73 9.94 1.52 9.26
C PHE A 73 10.62 0.75 8.12
N HIS A 74 9.82 -0.03 7.37
CA HIS A 74 10.36 -0.94 6.36
C HIS A 74 9.94 -0.58 4.94
N SER A 75 8.90 0.27 4.81
CA SER A 75 8.28 0.60 3.54
C SER A 75 8.27 2.11 3.32
N VAL A 76 8.44 2.51 2.06
CA VAL A 76 8.27 3.91 1.62
C VAL A 76 6.90 4.45 2.01
N ALA A 77 5.85 3.63 1.90
CA ALA A 77 4.50 4.01 2.31
C ALA A 77 4.42 4.47 3.77
N GLN A 78 5.14 3.78 4.66
CA GLN A 78 5.19 4.19 6.07
C GLN A 78 5.87 5.54 6.26
N TYR A 79 6.91 5.85 5.52
CA TYR A 79 7.59 7.15 5.62
C TYR A 79 6.73 8.32 5.12
N LEU A 80 5.81 8.08 4.18
CA LEU A 80 4.92 9.11 3.64
C LEU A 80 3.77 9.49 4.59
N LYS A 81 3.38 8.60 5.49
CA LYS A 81 2.21 8.76 6.35
C LYS A 81 2.31 9.99 7.26
N GLY A 82 1.42 10.97 7.05
CA GLY A 82 1.39 12.21 7.82
C GLY A 82 2.49 13.23 7.49
N GLU A 83 3.36 12.96 6.48
CA GLU A 83 4.41 13.90 6.06
C GLU A 83 3.94 14.79 4.90
N VAL A 84 3.07 14.28 4.03
CA VAL A 84 2.66 14.95 2.81
C VAL A 84 1.15 15.09 2.72
N ALA A 85 0.65 16.30 2.46
CA ALA A 85 -0.77 16.56 2.27
C ALA A 85 -1.33 15.76 1.08
N GLY A 86 -2.54 15.24 1.21
CA GLY A 86 -3.22 14.48 0.16
C GLY A 86 -2.81 13.01 0.04
N VAL A 87 -1.87 12.54 0.84
CA VAL A 87 -1.45 11.13 0.88
C VAL A 87 -2.15 10.42 2.04
N TYR A 88 -2.99 9.46 1.73
CA TYR A 88 -3.56 8.52 2.69
C TYR A 88 -2.88 7.16 2.54
N VAL A 89 -2.40 6.61 3.64
CA VAL A 89 -1.79 5.27 3.68
C VAL A 89 -2.64 4.37 4.55
N GLN A 90 -3.18 3.34 3.95
CA GLN A 90 -4.01 2.34 4.62
C GLN A 90 -3.18 1.14 5.01
N GLU A 91 -3.29 0.73 6.27
CA GLU A 91 -2.66 -0.47 6.80
C GLU A 91 -3.72 -1.58 6.88
N ASN A 92 -3.47 -2.72 6.24
CA ASN A 92 -4.39 -3.86 6.33
C ASN A 92 -4.10 -4.73 7.56
N THR A 93 -2.85 -4.73 7.99
CA THR A 93 -2.35 -5.48 9.14
C THR A 93 -1.01 -4.91 9.60
N ALA A 94 -0.69 -5.07 10.88
CA ALA A 94 0.64 -4.74 11.42
C ALA A 94 1.69 -5.84 11.16
N GLU A 95 1.37 -6.87 10.39
CA GLU A 95 2.34 -7.91 10.01
C GLU A 95 3.51 -7.27 9.23
N PRO A 96 4.76 -7.46 9.64
CA PRO A 96 5.89 -6.79 9.04
C PRO A 96 6.08 -7.13 7.56
N GLY A 97 6.41 -6.13 6.74
CA GLY A 97 6.71 -6.29 5.31
C GLY A 97 5.49 -6.55 4.41
N THR A 98 4.27 -6.37 4.93
CA THR A 98 3.04 -6.50 4.13
C THR A 98 2.77 -5.27 3.29
N ASN A 99 2.11 -5.49 2.15
CA ASN A 99 1.69 -4.43 1.23
C ASN A 99 0.72 -3.45 1.91
N ARG A 100 0.92 -2.18 1.63
CA ARG A 100 0.09 -1.05 2.07
C ARG A 100 -0.49 -0.32 0.88
N ASN A 101 -1.71 0.15 1.04
CA ASN A 101 -2.37 0.91 0.01
C ASN A 101 -2.05 2.41 0.17
N ILE A 102 -1.59 3.03 -0.91
CA ILE A 102 -1.33 4.47 -0.95
C ILE A 102 -2.39 5.10 -1.85
N VAL A 103 -3.14 6.04 -1.33
CA VAL A 103 -4.13 6.80 -2.10
C VAL A 103 -3.74 8.27 -2.10
N LEU A 104 -3.63 8.85 -3.30
CA LEU A 104 -3.29 10.25 -3.49
C LEU A 104 -4.49 11.03 -4.00
N ARG A 105 -4.97 12.00 -3.19
CA ARG A 105 -6.11 12.86 -3.54
C ARG A 105 -7.38 12.07 -3.92
N GLY A 106 -7.67 10.98 -3.17
CA GLY A 106 -8.87 10.17 -3.31
C GLY A 106 -8.80 9.05 -4.34
N LEU A 107 -9.80 8.19 -4.32
CA LEU A 107 -9.90 7.03 -5.21
C LEU A 107 -10.18 7.46 -6.65
N ALA A 108 -9.46 6.87 -7.58
CA ALA A 108 -9.63 7.09 -9.00
C ALA A 108 -10.73 6.21 -9.62
N ALA A 109 -11.04 5.07 -8.98
CA ALA A 109 -12.00 4.08 -9.43
C ALA A 109 -12.72 3.43 -8.25
N PRO A 110 -13.91 2.83 -8.44
CA PRO A 110 -14.53 1.97 -7.45
C PRO A 110 -13.66 0.75 -7.12
N LEU A 111 -13.79 0.23 -5.91
CA LEU A 111 -13.04 -0.92 -5.43
C LEU A 111 -13.99 -2.11 -5.22
N PHE A 112 -13.97 -3.08 -6.13
CA PHE A 112 -14.73 -4.34 -6.04
C PHE A 112 -13.86 -5.51 -5.58
N SER A 113 -12.56 -5.38 -5.74
CA SER A 113 -11.58 -6.40 -5.35
C SER A 113 -10.28 -5.77 -4.84
N ASN A 114 -9.45 -6.57 -4.17
CA ASN A 114 -8.13 -6.13 -3.71
C ASN A 114 -7.19 -5.64 -4.84
N LYS A 115 -7.42 -6.08 -6.09
CA LYS A 115 -6.63 -5.62 -7.24
C LYS A 115 -6.99 -4.20 -7.66
N ASP A 116 -8.23 -3.78 -7.46
CA ASP A 116 -8.74 -2.52 -7.99
C ASP A 116 -8.08 -1.31 -7.34
N ILE A 117 -7.55 -1.48 -6.12
CA ILE A 117 -6.78 -0.42 -5.45
C ILE A 117 -5.57 0.03 -6.29
N ASN A 118 -4.98 -0.88 -7.08
CA ASN A 118 -3.85 -0.55 -7.96
C ASN A 118 -4.23 0.48 -9.03
N ALA A 119 -5.51 0.54 -9.43
CA ALA A 119 -6.01 1.57 -10.33
C ALA A 119 -6.03 2.97 -9.72
N SER A 120 -5.87 3.10 -8.41
CA SER A 120 -5.89 4.36 -7.66
C SER A 120 -4.55 4.72 -7.01
N GLN A 121 -3.59 3.79 -6.94
CA GLN A 121 -2.29 4.02 -6.32
C GLN A 121 -1.38 4.88 -7.21
N PRO A 122 -0.57 5.78 -6.63
CA PRO A 122 0.50 6.47 -7.34
C PRO A 122 1.64 5.50 -7.66
N THR A 123 2.32 5.72 -8.77
CA THR A 123 3.51 4.93 -9.13
C THR A 123 4.76 5.46 -8.43
N ILE A 124 5.57 4.57 -7.88
CA ILE A 124 6.86 4.90 -7.29
C ILE A 124 7.91 4.89 -8.41
N PHE A 125 8.64 5.98 -8.54
CA PHE A 125 9.81 6.12 -9.42
C PHE A 125 11.06 6.25 -8.57
N VAL A 126 12.08 5.45 -8.85
CA VAL A 126 13.37 5.55 -8.20
C VAL A 126 14.42 5.97 -9.21
N ASN A 127 14.93 7.18 -9.07
CA ASN A 127 15.82 7.82 -10.06
C ASN A 127 15.23 7.74 -11.48
N GLY A 128 13.90 7.86 -11.61
CA GLY A 128 13.18 7.79 -12.88
C GLY A 128 12.86 6.38 -13.39
N VAL A 129 13.20 5.32 -12.64
CA VAL A 129 12.80 3.94 -12.93
C VAL A 129 11.47 3.64 -12.24
N PRO A 130 10.39 3.36 -12.99
CA PRO A 130 9.10 3.04 -12.39
C PRO A 130 9.11 1.64 -11.78
N LEU A 131 8.71 1.54 -10.52
CA LEU A 131 8.56 0.28 -9.79
C LEU A 131 7.29 -0.45 -10.29
N THR A 132 7.41 -1.75 -10.51
CA THR A 132 6.26 -2.61 -10.81
C THR A 132 5.51 -2.92 -9.52
N GLN A 133 4.28 -2.42 -9.38
CA GLN A 133 3.45 -2.57 -8.18
C GLN A 133 2.13 -3.32 -8.47
N GLU A 134 1.75 -3.42 -9.74
CA GLU A 134 0.42 -3.83 -10.20
C GLU A 134 0.13 -5.30 -9.99
N ASN A 135 1.15 -6.14 -10.05
CA ASN A 135 1.02 -7.59 -9.91
C ASN A 135 1.61 -8.07 -8.59
N ASN A 136 0.81 -8.01 -7.54
CA ASN A 136 1.12 -8.70 -6.30
C ASN A 136 0.93 -10.21 -6.51
N PHE A 137 1.96 -10.99 -6.22
CA PHE A 137 2.00 -12.43 -6.47
C PHE A 137 0.85 -13.22 -5.83
N SER A 138 0.39 -12.81 -4.66
CA SER A 138 -0.70 -13.49 -3.95
C SER A 138 -2.05 -13.38 -4.66
N TYR A 139 -2.33 -12.31 -5.40
CA TYR A 139 -3.63 -12.15 -6.05
C TYR A 139 -3.89 -13.19 -7.15
N GLY A 140 -2.84 -13.60 -7.86
CA GLY A 140 -2.94 -14.56 -8.95
C GLY A 140 -3.33 -15.97 -8.50
N ILE A 141 -2.98 -16.35 -7.27
CA ILE A 141 -3.14 -17.72 -6.77
C ILE A 141 -4.21 -17.86 -5.69
N GLN A 142 -4.82 -16.76 -5.20
CA GLN A 142 -5.81 -16.80 -4.12
C GLN A 142 -6.95 -17.81 -4.38
N LYS A 143 -7.41 -17.91 -5.62
CA LYS A 143 -8.49 -18.82 -6.01
C LYS A 143 -8.06 -20.29 -6.12
N TYR A 144 -6.76 -20.56 -6.15
CA TYR A 144 -6.21 -21.91 -6.31
C TYR A 144 -5.67 -22.48 -5.01
N ASP A 145 -5.26 -21.62 -4.07
CA ASP A 145 -4.72 -22.04 -2.80
C ASP A 145 -5.85 -22.50 -1.87
N TYR A 146 -5.53 -23.44 -1.01
CA TYR A 146 -6.45 -24.01 -0.05
C TYR A 146 -6.84 -23.00 1.02
N ASN A 147 -5.88 -22.27 1.49
CA ASN A 147 -6.05 -21.32 2.57
C ASN A 147 -6.03 -19.87 2.06
N ARG A 148 -6.61 -18.99 2.87
CA ARG A 148 -6.56 -17.56 2.61
C ARG A 148 -5.12 -17.05 2.64
N LEU A 149 -4.68 -16.43 1.54
CA LEU A 149 -3.30 -16.01 1.36
C LEU A 149 -2.88 -14.80 2.21
N GLY A 150 -3.78 -14.05 2.76
CA GLY A 150 -3.44 -12.81 3.45
C GLY A 150 -2.74 -11.77 2.53
N PRO A 151 -2.27 -10.66 3.09
CA PRO A 151 -1.64 -9.59 2.31
C PRO A 151 -0.29 -10.01 1.74
N GLY A 152 -0.04 -9.61 0.49
CA GLY A 152 1.23 -9.84 -0.19
C GLY A 152 2.40 -9.08 0.41
N THR A 153 3.62 -9.38 -0.07
CA THR A 153 4.82 -8.64 0.30
C THR A 153 4.83 -7.26 -0.38
N ASP A 154 5.21 -6.24 0.36
CA ASP A 154 5.32 -4.87 -0.14
C ASP A 154 6.53 -4.72 -1.06
N PHE A 155 6.31 -4.40 -2.34
CA PHE A 155 7.38 -4.16 -3.29
C PHE A 155 8.24 -2.93 -2.93
N ALA A 156 7.67 -1.92 -2.28
CA ALA A 156 8.41 -0.75 -1.83
C ALA A 156 9.30 -1.03 -0.59
N SER A 157 9.18 -2.22 0.01
CA SER A 157 10.04 -2.63 1.14
C SER A 157 11.47 -3.02 0.74
N ILE A 158 11.77 -3.11 -0.56
CA ILE A 158 13.12 -3.39 -1.06
C ILE A 158 14.10 -2.23 -0.84
N PHE A 159 13.60 -1.01 -0.63
CA PHE A 159 14.43 0.18 -0.48
C PHE A 159 14.83 0.42 0.97
N ASN A 160 16.10 0.75 1.15
CA ASN A 160 16.64 1.16 2.44
C ASN A 160 16.58 2.68 2.56
N ILE A 161 15.98 3.20 3.63
CA ILE A 161 15.85 4.64 3.86
C ILE A 161 17.21 5.35 3.89
N ASN A 162 18.25 4.66 4.37
CA ASN A 162 19.61 5.21 4.44
C ASN A 162 20.28 5.36 3.06
N ALA A 163 19.74 4.68 2.01
CA ALA A 163 20.14 4.89 0.61
C ALA A 163 19.41 6.06 -0.06
N ILE A 164 18.34 6.58 0.55
CA ILE A 164 17.48 7.60 -0.02
C ILE A 164 18.00 8.98 0.37
N GLU A 165 18.04 9.90 -0.58
CA GLU A 165 18.35 11.32 -0.38
C GLU A 165 17.07 12.14 -0.21
N SER A 166 16.05 11.90 -1.06
CA SER A 166 14.75 12.58 -0.98
C SER A 166 13.61 11.70 -1.46
N ILE A 167 12.42 11.95 -0.90
CA ILE A 167 11.15 11.41 -1.38
C ILE A 167 10.23 12.60 -1.64
N GLU A 168 9.78 12.75 -2.87
CA GLU A 168 8.87 13.80 -3.34
C GLU A 168 7.58 13.16 -3.87
N VAL A 169 6.42 13.73 -3.56
CA VAL A 169 5.13 13.35 -4.14
C VAL A 169 4.77 14.33 -5.23
N ILE A 170 4.80 13.88 -6.47
CA ILE A 170 4.52 14.72 -7.65
C ILE A 170 3.01 14.77 -7.87
N LYS A 171 2.46 15.99 -7.84
CA LYS A 171 1.03 16.29 -8.06
C LYS A 171 0.79 17.29 -9.18
N ASP A 172 1.85 17.88 -9.73
CA ASP A 172 1.80 18.85 -10.83
C ASP A 172 1.38 18.17 -12.13
N PRO A 173 0.33 18.63 -12.82
CA PRO A 173 -0.18 17.99 -14.03
C PRO A 173 0.84 17.90 -15.18
N ALA A 174 1.65 18.93 -15.40
CA ALA A 174 2.64 18.92 -16.47
C ALA A 174 3.83 17.99 -16.15
N LYS A 175 4.27 17.95 -14.88
CA LYS A 175 5.30 16.99 -14.44
C LYS A 175 4.79 15.56 -14.57
N LEU A 176 3.54 15.27 -14.14
CA LEU A 176 2.93 13.94 -14.26
C LEU A 176 2.78 13.53 -15.73
N ALA A 177 2.36 14.43 -16.61
CA ALA A 177 2.27 14.17 -18.03
C ALA A 177 3.65 13.84 -18.63
N ALA A 178 4.71 14.52 -18.20
CA ALA A 178 6.07 14.22 -18.63
C ALA A 178 6.53 12.80 -18.22
N LEU A 179 6.05 12.29 -17.08
CA LEU A 179 6.33 10.91 -16.62
C LEU A 179 5.52 9.84 -17.37
N GLY A 180 4.46 10.24 -18.07
CA GLY A 180 3.66 9.37 -18.92
C GLY A 180 2.54 8.61 -18.20
N PRO A 181 1.98 7.57 -18.86
CA PRO A 181 0.71 6.97 -18.46
C PRO A 181 0.76 6.18 -17.13
N LEU A 182 1.93 5.84 -16.62
CA LEU A 182 2.07 5.27 -15.28
C LEU A 182 1.81 6.29 -14.17
N ALA A 183 1.90 7.61 -14.46
CA ALA A 183 1.76 8.67 -13.47
C ALA A 183 0.34 9.27 -13.37
N ALA A 184 -0.66 8.66 -14.00
CA ALA A 184 -2.04 9.18 -14.02
C ALA A 184 -2.66 9.40 -12.62
N ASN A 185 -2.29 8.58 -11.64
CA ASN A 185 -2.74 8.71 -10.25
C ASN A 185 -1.82 9.53 -9.36
N GLY A 186 -0.81 10.18 -9.94
CA GLY A 186 0.29 10.82 -9.23
C GLY A 186 1.55 9.96 -9.21
N ALA A 187 2.65 10.53 -8.74
CA ALA A 187 3.91 9.82 -8.65
C ALA A 187 4.62 10.08 -7.31
N ILE A 188 5.30 9.05 -6.79
CA ILE A 188 6.21 9.16 -5.66
C ILE A 188 7.62 9.05 -6.23
N TRP A 189 8.35 10.14 -6.20
CA TRP A 189 9.71 10.21 -6.75
C TRP A 189 10.75 10.05 -5.65
N ILE A 190 11.55 9.02 -5.76
CA ILE A 190 12.64 8.71 -4.83
C ILE A 190 13.95 9.01 -5.53
N THR A 191 14.74 9.90 -4.93
CA THR A 191 16.11 10.13 -5.31
C THR A 191 17.04 9.40 -4.33
N THR A 192 17.94 8.58 -4.86
CA THR A 192 18.93 7.88 -4.03
C THR A 192 20.19 8.70 -3.87
N LYS A 193 20.92 8.46 -2.77
CA LYS A 193 22.19 9.13 -2.51
C LYS A 193 23.20 8.80 -3.61
N GLY A 194 23.70 9.83 -4.27
CA GLY A 194 24.77 9.74 -5.25
C GLY A 194 26.15 9.66 -4.61
N GLY A 195 27.17 9.48 -5.48
CA GLY A 195 28.57 9.64 -5.10
C GLY A 195 28.86 11.09 -4.70
N LYS A 196 29.99 11.30 -4.05
CA LYS A 196 30.49 12.61 -3.62
C LYS A 196 31.93 12.76 -4.00
N SER A 197 32.29 13.90 -4.59
CA SER A 197 33.67 14.27 -4.79
C SER A 197 34.36 14.54 -3.45
N GLY A 198 35.59 14.08 -3.29
CA GLY A 198 36.40 14.23 -2.09
C GLY A 198 36.77 12.93 -1.41
N PRO A 199 37.36 12.99 -0.21
CA PRO A 199 37.76 11.82 0.55
C PRO A 199 36.61 10.88 0.82
N SER A 200 36.86 9.58 0.83
CA SER A 200 35.89 8.57 1.14
C SER A 200 35.27 8.77 2.53
N GLU A 201 33.95 8.71 2.59
CA GLU A 201 33.16 8.79 3.81
C GLU A 201 32.57 7.41 4.08
N ILE A 202 32.72 6.92 5.30
CA ILE A 202 32.11 5.68 5.76
C ILE A 202 31.04 6.06 6.77
N SER A 203 29.79 5.64 6.54
CA SER A 203 28.70 5.87 7.48
C SER A 203 28.12 4.54 7.95
N LEU A 204 28.00 4.38 9.26
CA LEU A 204 27.35 3.25 9.91
C LEU A 204 26.07 3.73 10.59
N ASN A 205 24.94 3.17 10.21
CA ASN A 205 23.66 3.38 10.89
C ASN A 205 23.17 2.04 11.43
N SER A 206 22.83 2.00 12.72
CA SER A 206 22.31 0.79 13.33
C SER A 206 21.30 1.14 14.41
N TYR A 207 20.31 0.29 14.55
CA TYR A 207 19.41 0.32 15.70
C TYR A 207 19.08 -1.10 16.17
N TYR A 208 18.80 -1.20 17.45
CA TYR A 208 18.22 -2.38 18.07
C TYR A 208 17.01 -1.95 18.91
N GLY A 209 15.96 -2.76 18.92
CA GLY A 209 14.76 -2.43 19.63
C GLY A 209 13.85 -3.61 19.87
N MET A 210 12.65 -3.29 20.31
CA MET A 210 11.67 -4.28 20.72
C MET A 210 10.26 -3.84 20.32
N ASN A 211 9.54 -4.73 19.65
CA ASN A 211 8.11 -4.68 19.52
C ASN A 211 7.50 -5.19 20.83
N THR A 212 6.80 -4.33 21.55
CA THR A 212 6.22 -4.70 22.82
C THR A 212 4.92 -5.45 22.61
N ARG A 213 4.65 -6.42 23.47
CA ARG A 213 3.36 -7.12 23.45
C ARG A 213 2.21 -6.16 23.74
N LYS A 214 1.12 -6.30 23.01
CA LYS A 214 -0.13 -5.62 23.33
C LYS A 214 -0.81 -6.40 24.46
N SER A 215 -1.24 -5.73 25.51
CA SER A 215 -2.08 -6.36 26.52
C SER A 215 -3.45 -6.63 25.91
N VAL A 216 -3.86 -7.88 25.93
CA VAL A 216 -5.18 -8.34 25.45
C VAL A 216 -5.80 -9.14 26.57
N THR A 217 -7.02 -8.79 26.94
CA THR A 217 -7.78 -9.57 27.93
C THR A 217 -8.54 -10.67 27.18
N PRO A 218 -8.21 -11.94 27.36
CA PRO A 218 -8.93 -13.02 26.72
C PRO A 218 -10.33 -13.17 27.32
N VAL A 219 -11.29 -13.57 26.50
CA VAL A 219 -12.60 -14.01 26.96
C VAL A 219 -12.45 -15.36 27.68
N ASN A 220 -13.09 -15.54 28.79
CA ASN A 220 -13.17 -16.81 29.49
C ASN A 220 -14.54 -17.47 29.32
N ALA A 221 -14.63 -18.75 29.62
CA ALA A 221 -15.87 -19.52 29.51
C ALA A 221 -17.02 -18.97 30.36
N GLN A 222 -16.75 -18.42 31.52
CA GLN A 222 -17.75 -17.79 32.37
C GLN A 222 -18.42 -16.60 31.69
N TYR A 223 -17.61 -15.72 31.08
CA TYR A 223 -18.13 -14.59 30.33
C TYR A 223 -18.93 -15.05 29.12
N GLU A 224 -18.43 -16.01 28.40
CA GLU A 224 -19.10 -16.58 27.23
C GLU A 224 -20.43 -17.24 27.59
N ASN A 225 -20.44 -18.00 28.70
CA ASN A 225 -21.64 -18.58 29.24
C ASN A 225 -22.71 -17.50 29.55
N MET A 226 -22.32 -16.44 30.27
CA MET A 226 -23.22 -15.30 30.56
C MET A 226 -23.75 -14.63 29.30
N PHE A 227 -22.92 -14.50 28.27
CA PHE A 227 -23.29 -13.92 26.99
C PHE A 227 -24.34 -14.81 26.28
N ARG A 228 -24.07 -16.09 26.13
CA ARG A 228 -24.92 -17.01 25.35
C ARG A 228 -26.23 -17.33 26.04
N GLN A 229 -26.22 -17.48 27.38
CA GLN A 229 -27.42 -17.78 28.15
C GLN A 229 -28.56 -16.80 27.89
N GLN A 230 -28.28 -15.54 27.62
CA GLN A 230 -29.29 -14.53 27.32
C GLN A 230 -30.07 -14.85 26.05
N PHE A 231 -29.40 -15.36 25.02
CA PHE A 231 -30.03 -15.76 23.77
C PHE A 231 -30.85 -17.04 23.94
N TYR A 232 -30.27 -18.06 24.59
CA TYR A 232 -30.94 -19.35 24.82
C TYR A 232 -32.14 -19.23 25.74
N SER A 233 -32.06 -18.38 26.76
CA SER A 233 -33.21 -18.15 27.66
C SER A 233 -34.35 -17.39 26.99
N LYS A 234 -34.03 -16.45 26.09
CA LYS A 234 -35.01 -15.61 25.42
C LYS A 234 -35.66 -16.29 24.20
N TYR A 235 -34.87 -16.98 23.37
CA TYR A 235 -35.34 -17.48 22.08
C TYR A 235 -35.17 -18.99 21.87
N GLY A 236 -34.32 -19.66 22.67
CA GLY A 236 -34.02 -21.08 22.50
C GLY A 236 -35.23 -21.96 22.71
N THR A 237 -35.44 -22.91 21.81
CA THR A 237 -36.39 -24.00 21.99
C THR A 237 -35.93 -24.97 23.10
N GLU A 238 -36.75 -25.94 23.51
CA GLU A 238 -36.33 -26.97 24.43
C GLU A 238 -35.14 -27.77 23.88
N GLN A 239 -35.19 -28.07 22.58
CA GLN A 239 -34.10 -28.75 21.88
C GLN A 239 -32.80 -27.95 21.88
N ASP A 240 -32.87 -26.64 21.60
CA ASP A 240 -31.70 -25.75 21.64
C ASP A 240 -31.08 -25.73 23.04
N ARG A 241 -31.90 -25.71 24.10
CA ARG A 241 -31.42 -25.73 25.48
C ARG A 241 -30.76 -27.06 25.85
N LEU A 242 -31.23 -28.18 25.30
CA LEU A 242 -30.61 -29.51 25.50
C LEU A 242 -29.26 -29.61 24.80
N THR A 243 -29.07 -28.90 23.67
CA THR A 243 -27.83 -28.83 22.91
C THR A 243 -26.91 -27.70 23.36
N TYR A 244 -27.29 -26.96 24.43
CA TYR A 244 -26.46 -25.92 24.99
C TYR A 244 -25.06 -26.44 25.34
N PRO A 245 -23.97 -25.72 24.99
CA PRO A 245 -22.61 -26.17 25.32
C PRO A 245 -22.37 -26.24 26.83
N SER A 246 -22.62 -27.41 27.42
CA SER A 246 -22.54 -27.64 28.88
C SER A 246 -21.17 -27.31 29.47
N TYR A 247 -20.10 -27.43 28.64
CA TYR A 247 -18.73 -27.13 29.07
C TYR A 247 -18.53 -25.63 29.40
N LEU A 248 -19.37 -24.73 28.92
CA LEU A 248 -19.31 -23.30 29.27
C LEU A 248 -19.72 -23.06 30.74
N GLY A 249 -20.58 -23.90 31.31
CA GLY A 249 -21.01 -23.85 32.71
C GLY A 249 -20.19 -24.74 33.64
N ASP A 250 -19.35 -25.59 33.10
CA ASP A 250 -18.59 -26.59 33.91
C ASP A 250 -17.28 -25.98 34.45
N SER A 251 -17.32 -25.46 35.65
CA SER A 251 -16.15 -24.89 36.32
C SER A 251 -15.02 -25.90 36.62
N THR A 252 -15.26 -27.19 36.46
CA THR A 252 -14.26 -28.24 36.66
C THR A 252 -13.50 -28.53 35.36
N ASN A 253 -14.00 -28.09 34.23
CA ASN A 253 -13.35 -28.29 32.95
C ASN A 253 -12.19 -27.32 32.75
N VAL A 254 -10.99 -27.73 33.11
CA VAL A 254 -9.77 -26.93 33.06
C VAL A 254 -9.34 -26.53 31.65
N ASN A 255 -9.86 -27.19 30.62
CA ASN A 255 -9.57 -26.83 29.24
C ASN A 255 -10.37 -25.63 28.77
N TYR A 256 -11.52 -25.39 29.40
CA TYR A 256 -12.50 -24.45 28.89
C TYR A 256 -12.99 -23.41 29.90
N TYR A 257 -12.74 -23.61 31.16
CA TYR A 257 -13.21 -22.73 32.23
C TYR A 257 -12.05 -21.99 32.90
N GLY A 258 -12.27 -20.74 33.23
CA GLY A 258 -11.30 -19.91 33.95
C GLY A 258 -10.46 -18.97 33.03
N PRO A 259 -9.60 -18.18 33.66
CA PRO A 259 -8.74 -17.24 32.92
C PRO A 259 -7.68 -18.02 32.14
N SER A 260 -7.44 -17.65 30.93
CA SER A 260 -6.39 -18.21 30.10
C SER A 260 -5.20 -17.26 29.94
N ASN A 261 -4.01 -17.78 29.93
CA ASN A 261 -2.78 -17.08 29.67
C ASN A 261 -2.32 -17.19 28.19
N TRP A 262 -3.23 -17.54 27.30
CA TRP A 262 -2.96 -17.70 25.88
C TRP A 262 -2.32 -16.49 25.25
N SER A 263 -2.80 -15.30 25.62
CA SER A 263 -2.24 -14.07 25.13
C SER A 263 -0.75 -13.94 25.38
N GLU A 264 -0.24 -14.57 26.45
CA GLU A 264 1.19 -14.59 26.78
C GLU A 264 2.01 -15.51 25.88
N GLU A 265 1.41 -16.57 25.36
CA GLU A 265 2.06 -17.47 24.41
C GLU A 265 2.06 -16.87 23.00
N TYR A 266 0.97 -16.19 22.60
CA TYR A 266 0.81 -15.62 21.27
C TYR A 266 1.47 -14.23 21.13
N TYR A 267 1.35 -13.37 22.15
CA TYR A 267 1.94 -12.04 22.17
C TYR A 267 3.17 -12.01 23.08
N LYS A 268 4.34 -11.84 22.46
CA LYS A 268 5.62 -11.74 23.17
C LYS A 268 6.34 -10.47 22.75
N ASN A 269 7.16 -9.93 23.63
CA ASN A 269 8.11 -8.92 23.23
C ASN A 269 9.11 -9.52 22.24
N GLN A 270 9.26 -8.92 21.07
CA GLN A 270 10.07 -9.45 19.98
C GLN A 270 11.09 -8.42 19.48
N PRO A 271 12.31 -8.86 19.13
CA PRO A 271 13.36 -7.95 18.71
C PRO A 271 13.16 -7.45 17.29
N LEU A 272 13.67 -6.24 17.06
CA LEU A 272 13.90 -5.69 15.72
C LEU A 272 15.25 -5.00 15.70
N TYR A 273 15.94 -5.07 14.57
CA TYR A 273 17.22 -4.41 14.40
C TYR A 273 17.52 -4.13 12.92
N SER A 274 18.37 -3.14 12.69
CA SER A 274 18.96 -2.86 11.39
C SER A 274 20.42 -2.48 11.55
N ILE A 275 21.22 -2.87 10.55
CA ILE A 275 22.59 -2.43 10.40
C ILE A 275 22.82 -2.08 8.94
N ASP A 276 23.30 -0.86 8.69
CA ASP A 276 23.51 -0.30 7.36
C ASP A 276 24.89 0.35 7.31
N LEU A 277 25.70 -0.10 6.36
CA LEU A 277 27.04 0.44 6.10
C LEU A 277 27.03 1.10 4.72
N SER A 278 27.43 2.36 4.65
CA SER A 278 27.62 3.05 3.37
C SER A 278 29.06 3.56 3.22
N LEU A 279 29.52 3.51 1.99
CA LEU A 279 30.82 4.01 1.55
C LEU A 279 30.58 4.90 0.33
N ARG A 280 30.95 6.17 0.42
CA ARG A 280 30.86 7.10 -0.71
C ARG A 280 32.11 7.93 -0.84
N GLY A 281 32.51 8.24 -2.08
CA GLY A 281 33.69 9.02 -2.35
C GLY A 281 33.98 9.13 -3.82
N GLY A 282 35.14 9.64 -4.15
CA GLY A 282 35.59 9.74 -5.53
C GLY A 282 36.18 11.11 -5.86
N SER A 283 36.27 11.38 -7.16
CA SER A 283 36.72 12.65 -7.70
C SER A 283 35.60 13.37 -8.45
N ASP A 284 35.82 14.57 -8.98
CA ASP A 284 34.85 15.29 -9.82
C ASP A 284 34.57 14.56 -11.12
N ARG A 285 35.47 13.70 -11.61
CA ARG A 285 35.29 12.91 -12.83
C ARG A 285 34.70 11.53 -12.60
N ALA A 286 34.87 10.96 -11.40
CA ALA A 286 34.32 9.66 -11.07
C ALA A 286 34.03 9.58 -9.58
N ASN A 287 32.77 9.37 -9.23
CA ASN A 287 32.34 9.23 -7.85
C ASN A 287 31.34 8.07 -7.70
N PHE A 288 31.28 7.55 -6.51
CA PHE A 288 30.45 6.38 -6.21
C PHE A 288 29.79 6.48 -4.83
N ASN A 289 28.71 5.75 -4.67
CA ASN A 289 28.07 5.46 -3.40
C ASN A 289 27.69 3.98 -3.36
N PHE A 290 28.14 3.29 -2.34
CA PHE A 290 27.77 1.92 -2.03
C PHE A 290 27.10 1.88 -0.66
N LEU A 291 25.99 1.14 -0.55
CA LEU A 291 25.33 0.86 0.70
C LEU A 291 24.97 -0.63 0.77
N GLY A 292 25.39 -1.30 1.85
CA GLY A 292 24.96 -2.64 2.20
C GLY A 292 24.19 -2.61 3.52
N GLY A 293 23.08 -3.32 3.60
CA GLY A 293 22.24 -3.30 4.79
C GLY A 293 21.52 -4.61 5.07
N HIS A 294 21.25 -4.83 6.36
CA HIS A 294 20.40 -5.90 6.85
C HIS A 294 19.40 -5.34 7.87
N THR A 295 18.13 -5.66 7.68
CA THR A 295 17.05 -5.29 8.59
C THR A 295 16.26 -6.53 8.98
N SER A 296 15.96 -6.69 10.26
CA SER A 296 15.08 -7.73 10.78
C SER A 296 14.03 -7.13 11.70
N ASN A 297 12.78 -7.49 11.49
CA ASN A 297 11.67 -7.09 12.36
C ASN A 297 10.77 -8.28 12.64
N THR A 298 10.67 -8.66 13.89
CA THR A 298 9.77 -9.71 14.35
C THR A 298 8.57 -9.08 15.06
N SER A 299 7.37 -9.43 14.61
CA SER A 299 6.11 -8.99 15.23
C SER A 299 5.99 -9.49 16.65
N SER A 300 5.38 -8.71 17.53
CA SER A 300 5.01 -9.16 18.88
C SER A 300 3.96 -10.29 18.85
N ALA A 301 3.23 -10.43 17.76
CA ALA A 301 2.22 -11.48 17.58
C ALA A 301 2.78 -12.64 16.77
N ASP A 302 2.75 -13.83 17.36
CA ASP A 302 3.09 -15.12 16.75
C ASP A 302 4.45 -15.13 16.02
N ALA A 303 5.38 -14.26 16.39
CA ALA A 303 6.72 -14.18 15.81
C ALA A 303 6.76 -14.08 14.27
N ALA A 304 5.70 -13.56 13.64
CA ALA A 304 5.73 -13.22 12.24
C ALA A 304 6.89 -12.25 11.96
N ASN A 305 7.69 -12.50 10.94
CA ASN A 305 8.88 -11.70 10.75
C ASN A 305 9.11 -11.26 9.30
N PHE A 306 9.90 -10.20 9.20
CA PHE A 306 10.41 -9.62 7.98
C PHE A 306 11.92 -9.51 8.10
N LYS A 307 12.64 -9.97 7.08
CA LYS A 307 14.07 -9.78 6.93
C LYS A 307 14.36 -9.21 5.56
N ARG A 308 15.22 -8.21 5.51
CA ARG A 308 15.69 -7.63 4.25
C ARG A 308 17.20 -7.61 4.23
N TYR A 309 17.78 -8.08 3.13
CA TYR A 309 19.16 -7.89 2.75
C TYR A 309 19.17 -6.99 1.52
N ASN A 310 19.91 -5.91 1.54
CA ASN A 310 20.00 -5.01 0.40
C ASN A 310 21.42 -4.55 0.12
N ALA A 311 21.70 -4.33 -1.16
CA ALA A 311 22.92 -3.69 -1.65
C ALA A 311 22.53 -2.66 -2.70
N THR A 312 22.96 -1.42 -2.52
CA THR A 312 22.72 -0.31 -3.46
C THR A 312 24.07 0.22 -3.93
N PHE A 313 24.20 0.38 -5.23
CA PHE A 313 25.40 0.93 -5.83
C PHE A 313 25.04 2.00 -6.84
N ASN A 314 25.67 3.16 -6.73
CA ASN A 314 25.51 4.30 -7.64
C ASN A 314 26.89 4.78 -8.06
N VAL A 315 27.11 4.94 -9.36
CA VAL A 315 28.34 5.44 -9.96
C VAL A 315 28.00 6.54 -10.95
N ASN A 316 28.71 7.65 -10.85
CA ASN A 316 28.69 8.72 -11.83
C ASN A 316 30.11 8.92 -12.35
N MET A 317 30.26 8.94 -13.67
CA MET A 317 31.55 9.14 -14.33
C MET A 317 31.42 10.16 -15.45
N ALA A 318 32.38 11.07 -15.54
CA ALA A 318 32.56 12.01 -16.65
C ALA A 318 33.93 11.79 -17.29
N PRO A 319 34.13 10.72 -18.10
CA PRO A 319 35.41 10.38 -18.69
C PRO A 319 35.90 11.48 -19.63
N ALA A 320 34.97 12.18 -20.30
CA ALA A 320 35.26 13.31 -21.16
C ALA A 320 34.24 14.44 -20.91
N GLU A 321 34.54 15.66 -21.29
CA GLU A 321 33.65 16.81 -21.11
C GLU A 321 32.31 16.68 -21.88
N TRP A 322 32.33 15.95 -22.99
CA TRP A 322 31.17 15.71 -23.82
C TRP A 322 30.38 14.45 -23.44
N PHE A 323 30.89 13.63 -22.49
CA PHE A 323 30.30 12.34 -22.14
C PHE A 323 30.18 12.15 -20.64
N ASN A 324 28.95 11.91 -20.15
CA ASN A 324 28.66 11.51 -18.80
C ASN A 324 27.99 10.13 -18.78
N PHE A 325 28.34 9.34 -17.79
CA PHE A 325 27.81 8.01 -17.59
C PHE A 325 27.32 7.87 -16.15
N THR A 326 26.10 7.36 -15.97
CA THR A 326 25.54 7.04 -14.65
C THR A 326 25.05 5.61 -14.64
N ALA A 327 25.43 4.86 -13.62
CA ALA A 327 24.90 3.52 -13.38
C ALA A 327 24.39 3.42 -11.95
N TYR A 328 23.24 2.78 -11.80
CA TYR A 328 22.60 2.52 -10.53
C TYR A 328 22.10 1.07 -10.49
N VAL A 329 22.31 0.42 -9.34
CA VAL A 329 21.78 -0.92 -9.06
C VAL A 329 21.33 -0.95 -7.61
N ASN A 330 20.12 -1.44 -7.37
CA ASN A 330 19.62 -1.83 -6.06
C ASN A 330 19.22 -3.30 -6.13
N ALA A 331 19.89 -4.14 -5.38
CA ALA A 331 19.58 -5.56 -5.24
C ALA A 331 19.06 -5.82 -3.83
N SER A 332 17.95 -6.49 -3.70
CA SER A 332 17.32 -6.78 -2.42
C SER A 332 16.75 -8.19 -2.38
N ARG A 333 16.90 -8.83 -1.23
CA ARG A 333 16.17 -10.04 -0.86
C ARG A 333 15.35 -9.77 0.37
N VAL A 334 14.05 -10.03 0.27
CA VAL A 334 13.08 -9.91 1.36
C VAL A 334 12.56 -11.31 1.70
N GLU A 335 12.68 -11.69 2.94
CA GLU A 335 12.14 -12.93 3.48
C GLU A 335 11.05 -12.58 4.49
N ARG A 336 9.90 -13.22 4.38
CA ARG A 336 8.79 -12.96 5.28
C ARG A 336 8.17 -14.27 5.75
N LYS A 337 8.17 -14.48 7.06
CA LYS A 337 7.40 -15.52 7.70
C LYS A 337 6.06 -14.94 8.11
N ARG A 338 4.98 -15.50 7.57
CA ARG A 338 3.64 -15.06 7.89
C ARG A 338 3.27 -15.43 9.32
N ASN A 339 2.33 -14.67 9.84
CA ASN A 339 1.63 -15.02 11.04
C ASN A 339 0.80 -16.30 10.81
N ARG A 340 0.97 -17.27 11.72
CA ARG A 340 0.16 -18.48 11.73
C ARG A 340 -1.28 -18.11 12.02
N SER A 341 -2.15 -18.35 11.06
CA SER A 341 -3.57 -18.17 11.26
C SER A 341 -4.17 -19.52 11.63
N LEU A 342 -4.82 -19.57 12.77
CA LEU A 342 -5.55 -20.79 13.17
C LEU A 342 -6.80 -21.02 12.33
N ARG A 343 -7.20 -20.01 11.53
CA ARG A 343 -8.17 -20.16 10.45
C ARG A 343 -7.66 -20.96 9.26
N ASP A 344 -6.34 -21.00 9.09
CA ASP A 344 -5.71 -21.72 7.99
C ASP A 344 -5.58 -23.22 8.30
N ARG A 345 -6.15 -23.69 9.38
CA ARG A 345 -6.22 -25.14 9.66
C ARG A 345 -7.22 -25.79 8.71
N ILE A 346 -6.86 -26.93 8.21
CA ILE A 346 -7.60 -27.64 7.19
C ILE A 346 -8.37 -28.81 7.81
N SER A 347 -7.86 -29.39 8.92
CA SER A 347 -8.58 -30.37 9.70
C SER A 347 -8.43 -30.12 11.19
N GLU A 348 -9.40 -30.61 11.95
CA GLU A 348 -9.36 -30.65 13.40
C GLU A 348 -8.89 -32.00 13.86
N THR A 349 -7.74 -32.05 14.45
CA THR A 349 -7.23 -33.27 15.03
C THR A 349 -7.54 -33.33 16.51
N GLY A 350 -7.61 -34.53 17.08
CA GLY A 350 -8.02 -34.74 18.47
C GLY A 350 -7.15 -34.09 19.55
N TYR A 351 -6.01 -33.54 19.20
CA TYR A 351 -5.15 -32.78 20.12
C TYR A 351 -5.35 -31.26 20.04
N LEU A 352 -6.12 -30.79 19.06
CA LEU A 352 -6.45 -29.36 18.96
C LEU A 352 -7.67 -29.07 19.84
N PRO A 353 -7.65 -27.98 20.61
CA PRO A 353 -8.88 -27.49 21.19
C PRO A 353 -9.83 -27.13 20.07
N ASP A 354 -11.09 -27.38 20.27
CA ASP A 354 -12.11 -26.90 19.34
C ASP A 354 -12.14 -25.37 19.38
N LEU A 355 -11.55 -24.75 18.37
CA LEU A 355 -11.42 -23.29 18.28
C LEU A 355 -12.68 -22.64 17.69
N SER A 356 -13.66 -23.42 17.28
CA SER A 356 -15.01 -22.91 17.01
C SER A 356 -15.70 -22.47 18.29
N ILE A 357 -15.25 -23.01 19.42
CA ILE A 357 -15.73 -22.62 20.73
C ILE A 357 -14.96 -21.40 21.19
N PRO A 358 -15.60 -20.24 21.41
CA PRO A 358 -14.93 -19.00 21.78
C PRO A 358 -14.50 -19.00 23.24
N MET A 359 -13.52 -19.79 23.53
CA MET A 359 -13.02 -20.02 24.87
C MET A 359 -11.55 -19.88 24.99
N SER A 360 -11.16 -19.85 26.25
CA SER A 360 -9.78 -19.90 26.70
C SER A 360 -9.33 -21.33 26.96
N PRO A 361 -8.77 -22.04 25.98
CA PRO A 361 -8.30 -23.39 26.23
C PRO A 361 -7.09 -23.40 27.14
N ASN A 362 -6.83 -24.58 27.71
CA ASN A 362 -5.68 -24.81 28.56
C ASN A 362 -4.37 -24.44 27.81
N ARG A 363 -3.45 -23.77 28.50
CA ARG A 363 -2.14 -23.36 28.00
C ARG A 363 -1.34 -24.54 27.42
N ASP A 364 -1.37 -25.69 28.09
CA ASP A 364 -0.58 -26.84 27.65
C ASP A 364 -1.14 -27.47 26.36
N VAL A 365 -2.46 -27.41 26.18
CA VAL A 365 -3.11 -27.86 24.95
C VAL A 365 -2.71 -26.97 23.81
N TYR A 366 -2.67 -25.65 24.04
CA TYR A 366 -2.24 -24.70 23.01
C TYR A 366 -0.76 -24.83 22.67
N ALA A 367 0.09 -24.99 23.67
CA ALA A 367 1.51 -25.18 23.45
C ALA A 367 1.79 -26.44 22.61
N ARG A 368 1.04 -27.54 22.83
CA ARG A 368 1.11 -28.72 21.95
C ARG A 368 0.66 -28.44 20.53
N TYR A 369 -0.44 -27.72 20.38
CA TYR A 369 -0.92 -27.32 19.07
C TYR A 369 0.11 -26.47 18.31
N LEU A 370 0.69 -25.45 18.95
CA LEU A 370 1.73 -24.62 18.34
C LEU A 370 2.93 -25.46 17.91
N LYS A 371 3.30 -26.46 18.68
CA LYS A 371 4.40 -27.37 18.37
C LYS A 371 4.12 -28.21 17.12
N GLU A 372 2.90 -28.68 16.93
CA GLU A 372 2.49 -29.39 15.71
C GLU A 372 2.44 -28.39 14.53
N PHE A 373 1.91 -27.21 14.75
CA PHE A 373 1.85 -26.18 13.73
C PHE A 373 3.24 -25.69 13.31
N ASP A 374 4.25 -25.77 14.15
CA ASP A 374 5.64 -25.44 13.83
C ASP A 374 6.28 -26.38 12.79
N LYS A 375 5.67 -27.54 12.52
CA LYS A 375 6.09 -28.44 11.44
C LYS A 375 5.76 -27.86 10.06
N ASN A 376 4.77 -26.95 9.98
CA ASN A 376 4.35 -26.33 8.74
C ASN A 376 5.40 -25.34 8.23
N VAL A 377 5.37 -25.13 6.93
CA VAL A 377 6.17 -24.11 6.23
C VAL A 377 5.22 -23.17 5.52
N ASP A 378 5.43 -21.88 5.66
CA ASP A 378 4.87 -20.85 4.79
C ASP A 378 5.98 -19.79 4.56
N GLY A 379 6.90 -20.14 3.67
CA GLY A 379 8.05 -19.32 3.32
C GLY A 379 7.71 -18.40 2.17
N ASN A 380 7.86 -17.10 2.38
CA ASN A 380 7.70 -16.09 1.34
C ASN A 380 9.02 -15.38 1.13
N VAL A 381 9.55 -15.45 -0.08
CA VAL A 381 10.79 -14.79 -0.47
C VAL A 381 10.54 -13.93 -1.68
N MET A 382 11.04 -12.72 -1.65
CA MET A 382 11.07 -11.82 -2.80
C MET A 382 12.52 -11.43 -3.10
N ASN A 383 12.99 -11.71 -4.31
CA ASN A 383 14.23 -11.23 -4.85
C ASN A 383 13.93 -10.09 -5.81
N ALA A 384 14.62 -8.96 -5.66
CA ALA A 384 14.37 -7.79 -6.49
C ALA A 384 15.69 -7.16 -6.95
N VAL A 385 15.71 -6.73 -8.20
CA VAL A 385 16.78 -5.94 -8.79
C VAL A 385 16.18 -4.78 -9.55
N GLN A 386 16.54 -3.56 -9.14
CA GLN A 386 16.22 -2.36 -9.89
C GLN A 386 17.52 -1.69 -10.32
N ALA A 387 17.65 -1.44 -11.62
CA ALA A 387 18.88 -0.89 -12.17
C ALA A 387 18.62 0.03 -13.35
N PHE A 388 19.53 0.96 -13.58
CA PHE A 388 19.60 1.69 -14.83
C PHE A 388 21.05 2.03 -15.20
N ILE A 389 21.22 2.27 -16.50
CA ILE A 389 22.41 2.86 -17.10
C ILE A 389 21.93 4.04 -17.93
N SER A 390 22.54 5.21 -17.71
CA SER A 390 22.30 6.43 -18.49
C SER A 390 23.60 6.93 -19.09
N ALA A 391 23.53 7.34 -20.33
CA ALA A 391 24.65 7.97 -21.05
C ALA A 391 24.18 9.30 -21.62
N ASP A 392 24.87 10.37 -21.26
CA ASP A 392 24.62 11.73 -21.71
C ASP A 392 25.74 12.19 -22.63
N PHE A 393 25.41 12.62 -23.84
CA PHE A 393 26.32 13.12 -24.85
C PHE A 393 26.06 14.62 -25.10
N SER A 394 26.96 15.46 -24.74
CA SER A 394 26.95 16.89 -25.11
C SER A 394 27.43 17.06 -26.55
N ILE A 395 26.51 17.06 -27.53
CA ILE A 395 26.80 17.17 -28.95
C ILE A 395 27.28 18.55 -29.28
N LEU A 396 26.59 19.57 -28.70
CA LEU A 396 26.96 20.99 -28.76
C LEU A 396 26.86 21.56 -27.35
N SER A 397 27.34 22.75 -27.11
CA SER A 397 27.22 23.44 -25.81
C SER A 397 25.79 23.60 -25.33
N ASN A 398 24.83 23.64 -26.25
CA ASN A 398 23.40 23.80 -26.01
C ASN A 398 22.55 22.59 -26.44
N LEU A 399 23.17 21.54 -26.98
CA LEU A 399 22.46 20.34 -27.45
C LEU A 399 23.03 19.08 -26.75
N ARG A 400 22.15 18.40 -26.02
CA ARG A 400 22.48 17.14 -25.31
C ARG A 400 21.56 16.02 -25.77
N TYR A 401 22.16 14.87 -26.02
CA TYR A 401 21.45 13.60 -26.22
C TYR A 401 21.63 12.73 -25.00
N THR A 402 20.51 12.27 -24.44
CA THR A 402 20.47 11.33 -23.30
C THR A 402 19.86 10.02 -23.74
N THR A 403 20.52 8.92 -23.42
CA THR A 403 19.95 7.57 -23.56
C THR A 403 19.98 6.85 -22.23
N LYS A 404 18.88 6.22 -21.84
CA LYS A 404 18.74 5.50 -20.59
C LYS A 404 18.08 4.17 -20.81
N PHE A 405 18.70 3.12 -20.33
CA PHE A 405 18.09 1.79 -20.20
C PHE A 405 17.85 1.51 -18.72
N SER A 406 16.68 1.01 -18.38
CA SER A 406 16.36 0.63 -17.01
C SER A 406 15.62 -0.70 -16.93
N ILE A 407 15.79 -1.37 -15.81
CA ILE A 407 15.13 -2.62 -15.47
C ILE A 407 14.59 -2.55 -14.04
N ASP A 408 13.36 -3.01 -13.86
CA ASP A 408 12.78 -3.37 -12.59
C ASP A 408 12.34 -4.84 -12.65
N TYR A 409 13.03 -5.67 -11.89
CA TYR A 409 12.78 -7.11 -11.81
C TYR A 409 12.48 -7.48 -10.37
N ASN A 410 11.39 -8.18 -10.15
CA ASN A 410 11.06 -8.77 -8.87
C ASN A 410 10.50 -10.18 -9.05
N GLU A 411 11.00 -11.11 -8.26
CA GLU A 411 10.63 -12.51 -8.24
C GLU A 411 10.04 -12.85 -6.87
N GLY A 412 8.88 -13.48 -6.86
CA GLY A 412 8.24 -13.97 -5.65
C GLY A 412 8.24 -15.51 -5.61
N LEU A 413 8.72 -16.05 -4.51
CA LEU A 413 8.74 -17.48 -4.21
C LEU A 413 7.90 -17.72 -2.96
N ARG A 414 7.00 -18.69 -3.01
CA ARG A 414 6.25 -19.12 -1.83
C ARG A 414 6.19 -20.64 -1.79
N ASP A 415 6.71 -21.19 -0.70
CA ASP A 415 6.66 -22.61 -0.43
C ASP A 415 5.78 -22.84 0.79
N VAL A 416 4.76 -23.68 0.63
CA VAL A 416 3.82 -24.04 1.69
C VAL A 416 3.85 -25.54 1.88
N PHE A 417 3.88 -25.95 3.14
CA PHE A 417 3.75 -27.32 3.57
C PHE A 417 2.87 -27.37 4.83
N TYR A 418 1.85 -28.22 4.81
CA TYR A 418 1.06 -28.56 5.98
C TYR A 418 1.25 -30.04 6.30
N ALA A 419 1.59 -30.34 7.57
CA ALA A 419 1.82 -31.69 8.03
C ALA A 419 0.54 -32.52 8.01
N SER A 420 0.67 -33.83 7.78
CA SER A 420 -0.44 -34.79 7.76
C SER A 420 -1.28 -34.74 9.04
N SER A 421 -0.66 -34.54 10.18
CA SER A 421 -1.34 -34.37 11.47
C SER A 421 -2.29 -33.20 11.57
N LEU A 422 -2.21 -32.25 10.64
CA LEU A 422 -3.09 -31.08 10.54
C LEU A 422 -4.04 -31.13 9.34
N MET A 423 -4.03 -32.24 8.60
CA MET A 423 -4.67 -32.36 7.29
C MET A 423 -5.41 -33.70 7.09
N ASP A 424 -6.01 -34.25 8.14
CA ASP A 424 -6.71 -35.54 8.07
C ASP A 424 -5.85 -36.68 7.48
N ASP A 425 -4.63 -36.83 8.01
CA ASP A 425 -3.64 -37.81 7.60
C ASP A 425 -2.99 -37.61 6.21
N ASN A 426 -3.40 -36.65 5.46
CA ASN A 426 -2.80 -36.28 4.19
C ASN A 426 -2.04 -34.96 4.28
N ASN A 427 -0.75 -34.94 4.01
CA ASN A 427 -0.04 -33.68 3.95
C ASN A 427 -0.38 -32.87 2.69
N TYR A 428 -0.10 -31.57 2.74
CA TYR A 428 -0.33 -30.64 1.63
C TYR A 428 0.92 -29.87 1.32
N VAL A 429 1.23 -29.77 0.02
CA VAL A 429 2.35 -28.98 -0.49
C VAL A 429 1.88 -28.08 -1.60
N SER A 430 2.27 -26.80 -1.55
CA SER A 430 2.14 -25.92 -2.70
C SER A 430 3.41 -25.08 -2.90
N ASN A 431 3.71 -24.82 -4.16
CA ASN A 431 4.85 -24.02 -4.57
C ASN A 431 4.39 -22.97 -5.57
N TYR A 432 4.77 -21.74 -5.32
CA TYR A 432 4.57 -20.62 -6.23
C TYR A 432 5.91 -20.03 -6.62
N ASN A 433 6.08 -19.80 -7.92
CA ASN A 433 7.19 -19.06 -8.50
C ASN A 433 6.62 -18.08 -9.52
N GLY A 434 6.82 -16.79 -9.28
CA GLY A 434 6.37 -15.75 -10.20
C GLY A 434 7.35 -14.60 -10.28
N TYR A 435 7.36 -13.88 -11.39
CA TYR A 435 8.19 -12.69 -11.54
C TYR A 435 7.46 -11.61 -12.34
N ASN A 436 7.78 -10.36 -12.01
CA ASN A 436 7.51 -9.18 -12.80
C ASN A 436 8.83 -8.67 -13.35
N GLN A 437 8.83 -8.24 -14.59
CA GLN A 437 9.99 -7.69 -15.26
C GLN A 437 9.54 -6.52 -16.13
N ARG A 438 10.09 -5.34 -15.87
CA ARG A 438 9.85 -4.12 -16.64
C ARG A 438 11.15 -3.65 -17.23
N TYR A 439 11.20 -3.57 -18.55
CA TYR A 439 12.28 -2.90 -19.28
C TYR A 439 11.78 -1.56 -19.78
N LYS A 440 12.65 -0.56 -19.69
CA LYS A 440 12.37 0.76 -20.23
C LYS A 440 13.60 1.30 -20.94
N PHE A 441 13.41 1.73 -22.19
CA PHE A 441 14.38 2.48 -22.96
C PHE A 441 13.85 3.90 -23.15
N ASP A 442 14.68 4.87 -22.87
CA ASP A 442 14.37 6.30 -22.98
C ASP A 442 15.47 7.01 -23.78
N HIS A 443 15.07 7.75 -24.79
CA HIS A 443 15.95 8.54 -25.64
C HIS A 443 15.43 9.96 -25.70
N ALA A 444 16.25 10.94 -25.33
CA ALA A 444 15.87 12.34 -25.30
C ALA A 444 16.92 13.23 -25.90
N LEU A 445 16.50 14.16 -26.72
CA LEU A 445 17.30 15.25 -27.24
C LEU A 445 16.87 16.54 -26.55
N ASN A 446 17.81 17.18 -25.84
CA ASN A 446 17.59 18.39 -25.07
C ASN A 446 18.34 19.55 -25.74
N TYR A 447 17.60 20.62 -26.04
CA TYR A 447 18.15 21.83 -26.67
C TYR A 447 17.86 23.05 -25.81
N ASN A 448 18.90 23.76 -25.37
CA ASN A 448 18.81 24.89 -24.46
C ASN A 448 19.12 26.17 -25.22
N LEU A 449 18.22 27.14 -25.18
CA LEU A 449 18.33 28.45 -25.75
C LEU A 449 18.34 29.53 -24.67
N GLY A 450 19.17 30.52 -24.81
CA GLY A 450 19.16 31.72 -23.96
C GLY A 450 19.64 31.49 -22.54
N LYS A 451 20.55 30.54 -22.29
CA LYS A 451 21.02 30.13 -20.93
C LYS A 451 21.45 31.30 -20.03
N ASP A 452 22.01 32.35 -20.61
CA ASP A 452 22.50 33.54 -19.89
C ASP A 452 21.69 34.81 -20.20
N THR A 453 20.45 34.64 -20.66
CA THR A 453 19.57 35.76 -21.00
C THR A 453 18.31 35.79 -20.13
N ASP A 454 17.58 36.89 -20.21
CA ASP A 454 16.27 37.03 -19.55
C ASP A 454 15.22 36.02 -20.01
N HIS A 455 15.42 35.49 -21.23
CA HIS A 455 14.57 34.53 -21.91
C HIS A 455 15.30 33.18 -22.06
N GLN A 456 14.91 32.18 -21.28
CA GLN A 456 15.48 30.83 -21.36
C GLN A 456 14.42 29.91 -21.91
N LEU A 457 14.79 29.06 -22.86
CA LEU A 457 13.92 28.07 -23.46
C LEU A 457 14.64 26.73 -23.53
N ASP A 458 14.11 25.74 -22.80
CA ASP A 458 14.57 24.37 -22.81
C ASP A 458 13.56 23.52 -23.60
N LEU A 459 14.00 22.93 -24.67
CA LEU A 459 13.22 22.02 -25.51
C LEU A 459 13.73 20.61 -25.34
N THR A 460 12.83 19.68 -25.07
CA THR A 460 13.12 18.25 -25.05
C THR A 460 12.22 17.53 -26.04
N ALA A 461 12.79 16.73 -26.91
CA ALA A 461 12.06 15.78 -27.75
C ALA A 461 12.58 14.37 -27.44
N GLY A 462 11.68 13.43 -27.25
CA GLY A 462 12.10 12.08 -26.86
C GLY A 462 11.15 10.99 -27.31
N MET A 463 11.65 9.77 -27.20
CA MET A 463 10.90 8.54 -27.38
C MET A 463 11.18 7.59 -26.23
N GLU A 464 10.17 6.83 -25.88
CA GLU A 464 10.21 5.89 -24.80
C GLU A 464 9.60 4.54 -25.24
N TYR A 465 10.26 3.45 -24.91
CA TYR A 465 9.73 2.10 -25.06
C TYR A 465 9.73 1.42 -23.69
N MET A 466 8.60 0.83 -23.32
CA MET A 466 8.45 0.06 -22.11
C MET A 466 7.84 -1.30 -22.41
N GLU A 467 8.39 -2.34 -21.82
CA GLU A 467 7.86 -3.70 -21.89
C GLU A 467 7.78 -4.29 -20.48
N ASP A 468 6.57 -4.71 -20.12
CA ASP A 468 6.29 -5.43 -18.87
C ASP A 468 5.98 -6.88 -19.19
N LEU A 469 6.59 -7.77 -18.43
CA LEU A 469 6.29 -9.20 -18.43
C LEU A 469 5.96 -9.64 -17.01
N TYR A 470 4.78 -10.21 -16.84
CA TYR A 470 4.39 -10.93 -15.63
C TYR A 470 4.19 -12.40 -15.97
N ARG A 471 4.81 -13.27 -15.18
CA ARG A 471 4.65 -14.70 -15.32
C ARG A 471 4.66 -15.38 -13.96
N PHE A 472 3.79 -16.41 -13.79
CA PHE A 472 3.90 -17.29 -12.64
C PHE A 472 3.60 -18.75 -13.00
N THR A 473 4.07 -19.62 -12.13
CA THR A 473 3.72 -21.03 -12.05
C THR A 473 3.37 -21.35 -10.62
N TYR A 474 2.23 -21.99 -10.43
CA TYR A 474 1.75 -22.47 -9.14
C TYR A 474 1.44 -23.95 -9.24
N THR A 475 1.87 -24.73 -8.26
CA THR A 475 1.57 -26.15 -8.15
C THR A 475 1.09 -26.49 -6.77
N LYS A 476 0.15 -27.41 -6.63
CA LYS A 476 -0.26 -28.00 -5.35
C LYS A 476 -0.46 -29.48 -5.48
N THR A 477 -0.17 -30.19 -4.38
CA THR A 477 -0.30 -31.65 -4.28
C THR A 477 -0.74 -32.00 -2.88
N TYR A 478 -1.56 -33.01 -2.78
CA TYR A 478 -1.95 -33.66 -1.52
C TYR A 478 -1.29 -35.03 -1.44
N ASP A 479 -1.17 -35.56 -0.23
CA ASP A 479 -0.72 -36.91 0.06
C ASP A 479 0.68 -37.19 -0.50
N GLY A 480 1.64 -36.38 -0.03
CA GLY A 480 3.06 -36.66 -0.26
C GLY A 480 3.53 -37.87 0.55
N PRO A 481 4.71 -38.42 0.23
CA PRO A 481 5.18 -39.70 0.77
C PRO A 481 5.36 -39.71 2.29
N ASN A 482 5.66 -38.57 2.90
CA ASN A 482 5.79 -38.38 4.35
C ASN A 482 5.97 -36.91 4.69
N ASP A 483 5.92 -36.57 6.00
CA ASP A 483 6.07 -35.19 6.48
C ASP A 483 7.51 -34.66 6.50
N PHE A 484 8.50 -35.48 6.18
CA PHE A 484 9.90 -35.04 6.10
C PHE A 484 10.21 -34.42 4.74
N ILE A 485 9.53 -34.88 3.68
CA ILE A 485 9.70 -34.38 2.33
C ILE A 485 8.71 -33.24 2.08
N LYS A 486 9.17 -32.03 2.22
CA LYS A 486 8.40 -30.80 2.06
C LYS A 486 8.41 -30.26 0.62
N LEU A 487 8.55 -31.15 -0.35
CA LEU A 487 8.58 -30.84 -1.77
C LEU A 487 7.38 -31.46 -2.46
N ASN A 488 6.99 -30.88 -3.59
CA ASN A 488 5.91 -31.40 -4.42
C ASN A 488 6.42 -32.63 -5.20
N LEU A 489 6.56 -33.77 -4.51
CA LEU A 489 6.89 -35.06 -5.08
C LEU A 489 5.62 -35.90 -5.14
N LYS A 490 5.26 -36.29 -6.35
CA LYS A 490 4.09 -37.14 -6.58
C LYS A 490 4.52 -38.59 -6.64
N GLU A 491 4.14 -39.36 -5.64
CA GLU A 491 4.16 -40.83 -5.67
C GLU A 491 2.75 -41.43 -5.67
N SER A 492 1.74 -40.63 -5.38
CA SER A 492 0.37 -41.06 -5.22
C SER A 492 -0.47 -40.90 -6.49
N THR A 493 -1.62 -41.54 -6.51
CA THR A 493 -2.65 -41.42 -7.55
C THR A 493 -3.39 -40.09 -7.51
N LEU A 494 -3.21 -39.28 -6.45
CA LEU A 494 -3.84 -37.97 -6.34
C LEU A 494 -3.24 -36.98 -7.33
N PRO A 495 -4.07 -36.16 -7.96
CA PRO A 495 -3.61 -35.27 -9.02
C PRO A 495 -2.73 -34.15 -8.49
N THR A 496 -1.65 -33.87 -9.20
CA THR A 496 -0.90 -32.62 -9.03
C THR A 496 -1.57 -31.54 -9.87
N TYR A 497 -2.01 -30.48 -9.20
CA TYR A 497 -2.59 -29.32 -9.87
C TYR A 497 -1.51 -28.33 -10.24
N ARG A 498 -1.52 -27.87 -11.50
CA ARG A 498 -0.56 -26.88 -12.00
C ARG A 498 -1.29 -25.76 -12.73
N TYR A 499 -0.98 -24.53 -12.34
CA TYR A 499 -1.51 -23.32 -12.95
C TYR A 499 -0.37 -22.44 -13.41
N THR A 500 -0.51 -21.87 -14.59
CA THR A 500 0.47 -20.94 -15.15
C THR A 500 -0.24 -19.72 -15.72
N ASN A 501 0.38 -18.57 -15.62
CA ASN A 501 -0.07 -17.35 -16.25
C ASN A 501 1.11 -16.61 -16.88
N ARG A 502 0.85 -15.91 -17.98
CA ARG A 502 1.78 -14.98 -18.62
C ARG A 502 1.02 -13.79 -19.15
N GLU A 503 1.48 -12.61 -18.81
CA GLU A 503 0.92 -11.34 -19.25
C GLU A 503 2.03 -10.43 -19.77
N ASP A 504 1.84 -9.91 -20.97
CA ASP A 504 2.76 -9.00 -21.63
C ASP A 504 2.07 -7.64 -21.84
N LEU A 505 2.78 -6.54 -21.59
CA LEU A 505 2.35 -5.18 -21.89
C LEU A 505 3.49 -4.44 -22.57
N ARG A 506 3.21 -3.76 -23.68
CA ARG A 506 4.16 -2.91 -24.40
C ARG A 506 3.59 -1.52 -24.58
N VAL A 507 4.41 -0.53 -24.32
CA VAL A 507 4.06 0.88 -24.49
C VAL A 507 5.14 1.56 -25.31
N TYR A 508 4.71 2.27 -26.35
CA TYR A 508 5.55 3.20 -27.10
C TYR A 508 5.06 4.61 -26.86
N SER A 509 5.97 5.54 -26.63
CA SER A 509 5.65 6.93 -26.39
C SER A 509 6.59 7.85 -27.16
N PHE A 510 6.01 8.89 -27.74
CA PHE A 510 6.73 10.05 -28.27
C PHE A 510 6.35 11.25 -27.44
N TYR A 511 7.32 12.06 -27.05
CA TYR A 511 7.04 13.23 -26.23
C TYR A 511 7.87 14.45 -26.60
N GLY A 512 7.26 15.61 -26.41
CA GLY A 512 7.89 16.90 -26.48
C GLY A 512 7.62 17.68 -25.21
N ASN A 513 8.64 18.35 -24.69
CA ASN A 513 8.53 19.23 -23.51
C ASN A 513 9.21 20.56 -23.83
N ALA A 514 8.51 21.68 -23.59
CA ALA A 514 9.03 23.03 -23.72
C ALA A 514 8.92 23.75 -22.39
N LYS A 515 10.06 24.11 -21.81
CA LYS A 515 10.14 24.92 -20.60
C LYS A 515 10.66 26.29 -20.95
N TYR A 516 9.85 27.32 -20.72
CA TYR A 516 10.22 28.70 -20.93
C TYR A 516 10.27 29.44 -19.62
N LYS A 517 11.38 30.10 -19.36
CA LYS A 517 11.59 30.92 -18.18
C LYS A 517 11.87 32.36 -18.61
N TYR A 518 11.08 33.27 -18.08
CA TYR A 518 11.28 34.72 -18.27
C TYR A 518 11.78 35.31 -16.96
N LYS A 519 13.07 35.71 -16.95
CA LYS A 519 13.76 36.16 -15.72
C LYS A 519 13.50 35.18 -14.57
N ASN A 520 13.30 35.71 -13.38
CA ASN A 520 12.78 34.95 -12.23
C ASN A 520 11.30 35.28 -11.98
N LEU A 521 10.55 35.67 -13.01
CA LEU A 521 9.15 36.11 -12.88
C LEU A 521 8.16 35.06 -13.33
N LEU A 522 8.42 34.41 -14.44
CA LEU A 522 7.46 33.47 -15.04
C LEU A 522 8.17 32.22 -15.53
N ASP A 523 7.68 31.07 -15.10
CA ASP A 523 8.08 29.77 -15.62
C ASP A 523 6.86 29.09 -16.27
N LEU A 524 6.96 28.79 -17.57
CA LEU A 524 5.95 28.05 -18.32
C LEU A 524 6.49 26.67 -18.68
N ASN A 525 5.65 25.66 -18.58
CA ASN A 525 6.00 24.31 -18.98
C ASN A 525 4.86 23.72 -19.81
N ALA A 526 5.16 23.27 -21.02
CA ALA A 526 4.21 22.61 -21.92
C ALA A 526 4.73 21.23 -22.31
N VAL A 527 3.89 20.22 -22.17
CA VAL A 527 4.18 18.82 -22.48
C VAL A 527 3.17 18.31 -23.48
N LEU A 528 3.65 17.66 -24.52
CA LEU A 528 2.84 16.94 -25.50
C LEU A 528 3.33 15.50 -25.53
N ARG A 529 2.42 14.52 -25.39
CA ARG A 529 2.75 13.12 -25.52
C ARG A 529 1.80 12.39 -26.46
N TYR A 530 2.32 11.35 -27.07
CA TYR A 530 1.58 10.44 -27.90
C TYR A 530 1.95 9.02 -27.48
N ASP A 531 1.05 8.37 -26.74
CA ASP A 531 1.30 7.09 -26.09
C ASP A 531 0.48 5.98 -26.76
N GLY A 532 1.13 4.87 -27.11
CA GLY A 532 0.50 3.69 -27.69
C GLY A 532 0.69 2.46 -26.81
N SER A 533 -0.39 1.73 -26.52
CA SER A 533 -0.37 0.52 -25.66
C SER A 533 -0.87 -0.71 -26.36
N SER A 534 -0.20 -1.84 -26.12
CA SER A 534 -0.63 -3.15 -26.60
C SER A 534 -1.93 -3.67 -25.94
N THR A 535 -2.36 -3.06 -24.81
CA THR A 535 -3.60 -3.45 -24.12
C THR A 535 -4.86 -2.83 -24.74
N VAL A 536 -4.70 -1.95 -25.74
CA VAL A 536 -5.81 -1.32 -26.45
C VAL A 536 -5.81 -1.78 -27.90
N GLN A 537 -6.99 -1.97 -28.47
CA GLN A 537 -7.15 -2.43 -29.86
C GLN A 537 -6.52 -1.45 -30.86
N LYS A 538 -6.21 -1.95 -32.06
CA LYS A 538 -5.42 -1.23 -33.06
C LYS A 538 -5.96 0.15 -33.38
N ASP A 539 -7.27 0.31 -33.52
CA ASP A 539 -7.90 1.56 -33.95
C ASP A 539 -7.89 2.63 -32.85
N ASN A 540 -7.91 2.21 -31.56
CA ASN A 540 -7.88 3.09 -30.39
C ASN A 540 -6.55 3.06 -29.63
N ARG A 541 -5.50 2.46 -30.24
CA ARG A 541 -4.22 2.16 -29.58
C ARG A 541 -3.47 3.39 -29.10
N TRP A 542 -3.62 4.51 -29.79
CA TRP A 542 -2.84 5.72 -29.56
C TRP A 542 -3.66 6.81 -28.89
N LEU A 543 -3.10 7.44 -27.87
CA LEU A 543 -3.70 8.55 -27.15
C LEU A 543 -2.78 9.78 -27.18
N PHE A 544 -3.32 10.94 -27.57
CA PHE A 544 -2.64 12.23 -27.46
C PHE A 544 -2.96 12.90 -26.12
N THR A 545 -1.92 13.33 -25.41
CA THR A 545 -2.03 13.86 -24.04
C THR A 545 -1.25 15.17 -23.90
N PRO A 546 -1.94 16.33 -23.97
CA PRO A 546 -1.34 17.64 -23.73
C PRO A 546 -1.39 18.02 -22.24
N ALA A 547 -0.37 18.75 -21.78
CA ALA A 547 -0.36 19.35 -20.46
C ALA A 547 0.39 20.69 -20.46
N VAL A 548 -0.01 21.59 -19.58
CA VAL A 548 0.60 22.91 -19.41
C VAL A 548 0.60 23.30 -17.94
N SER A 549 1.68 23.95 -17.50
CA SER A 549 1.71 24.64 -16.21
C SER A 549 2.43 25.97 -16.30
N ALA A 550 2.01 26.93 -15.48
CA ALA A 550 2.60 28.25 -15.38
C ALA A 550 2.85 28.57 -13.89
N LYS A 551 4.06 29.00 -13.56
CA LYS A 551 4.41 29.50 -12.23
C LYS A 551 4.76 30.97 -12.36
N TRP A 552 4.04 31.81 -11.62
CA TRP A 552 4.29 33.25 -11.55
C TRP A 552 4.86 33.60 -10.18
N ASN A 553 6.03 34.20 -10.18
CA ASN A 553 6.69 34.65 -8.96
C ASN A 553 6.26 36.09 -8.62
N VAL A 554 5.17 36.19 -7.86
CA VAL A 554 4.52 37.43 -7.49
C VAL A 554 5.44 38.33 -6.64
N LYS A 555 6.25 37.71 -5.77
CA LYS A 555 7.21 38.44 -4.95
C LYS A 555 8.19 39.24 -5.77
N ASN A 556 8.75 38.68 -6.80
CA ASN A 556 9.76 39.32 -7.63
C ASN A 556 9.19 40.45 -8.50
N GLN A 557 7.88 40.50 -8.67
CA GLN A 557 7.23 41.57 -9.43
C GLN A 557 6.72 42.72 -8.54
N PHE A 558 6.07 42.43 -7.44
CA PHE A 558 5.35 43.41 -6.64
C PHE A 558 5.97 43.70 -5.27
N PHE A 559 6.79 42.80 -4.73
CA PHE A 559 7.29 42.85 -3.38
C PHE A 559 8.82 42.77 -3.33
N THR A 560 9.53 43.28 -4.31
CA THR A 560 10.99 43.16 -4.45
C THR A 560 11.77 43.68 -3.25
N THR A 561 11.28 44.75 -2.62
CA THR A 561 11.92 45.44 -1.47
C THR A 561 11.32 45.03 -0.11
N ASN A 562 10.33 44.15 -0.10
CA ASN A 562 9.69 43.74 1.15
C ASN A 562 10.42 42.54 1.77
N ASP A 563 11.18 42.81 2.84
CA ASP A 563 11.95 41.78 3.60
C ASP A 563 11.05 40.82 4.39
N GLY A 564 9.79 41.19 4.62
CA GLY A 564 8.81 40.31 5.25
C GLY A 564 8.31 39.18 4.38
N ILE A 565 8.42 39.31 3.05
CA ILE A 565 8.03 38.31 2.06
C ILE A 565 9.30 37.79 1.38
N ASN A 566 9.69 36.56 1.69
CA ASN A 566 10.88 35.94 1.10
C ASN A 566 10.55 35.30 -0.25
N GLU A 567 9.41 34.62 -0.33
CA GLU A 567 8.88 34.01 -1.56
C GLU A 567 7.36 34.12 -1.57
N LEU A 568 6.79 34.39 -2.73
CA LEU A 568 5.36 34.32 -2.99
C LEU A 568 5.17 34.00 -4.46
N SER A 569 4.55 32.84 -4.72
CA SER A 569 4.31 32.38 -6.09
C SER A 569 2.91 31.79 -6.23
N ILE A 570 2.35 31.95 -7.41
CA ILE A 570 1.11 31.30 -7.85
C ILE A 570 1.46 30.38 -9.00
N LYS A 571 0.99 29.15 -8.92
CA LYS A 571 1.14 28.17 -9.98
C LYS A 571 -0.22 27.66 -10.39
N ALA A 572 -0.45 27.52 -11.68
CA ALA A 572 -1.62 26.89 -12.24
C ALA A 572 -1.20 25.82 -13.26
N GLY A 573 -1.87 24.69 -13.24
CA GLY A 573 -1.58 23.60 -14.15
C GLY A 573 -2.82 22.86 -14.60
N TRP A 574 -2.79 22.41 -15.85
CA TRP A 574 -3.76 21.48 -16.39
C TRP A 574 -3.05 20.47 -17.28
N GLY A 575 -3.51 19.22 -17.23
CA GLY A 575 -2.95 18.18 -18.07
C GLY A 575 -3.87 16.99 -18.19
N ARG A 576 -3.86 16.40 -19.40
CA ARG A 576 -4.42 15.07 -19.65
C ARG A 576 -3.31 14.05 -19.60
N ILE A 577 -3.56 12.95 -18.89
CA ILE A 577 -2.61 11.86 -18.72
C ILE A 577 -3.34 10.55 -19.01
N GLY A 578 -2.85 9.80 -19.99
CA GLY A 578 -3.38 8.46 -20.28
C GLY A 578 -3.19 7.53 -19.10
N LYS A 579 -4.09 6.57 -18.92
CA LYS A 579 -4.03 5.58 -17.84
C LYS A 579 -3.87 4.18 -18.41
N LEU A 580 -2.83 3.47 -18.00
CA LEU A 580 -2.60 2.11 -18.47
C LEU A 580 -3.62 1.14 -17.86
N LEU A 581 -4.05 0.18 -18.66
CA LEU A 581 -4.88 -0.94 -18.20
C LEU A 581 -3.97 -1.99 -17.55
N THR A 582 -3.75 -1.85 -16.25
CA THR A 582 -2.83 -2.72 -15.50
C THR A 582 -3.54 -3.86 -14.76
N ILE A 583 -4.85 -3.70 -14.48
CA ILE A 583 -5.64 -4.68 -13.72
C ILE A 583 -6.02 -5.89 -14.58
N SER A 584 -6.39 -5.65 -15.83
CA SER A 584 -6.69 -6.70 -16.81
C SER A 584 -6.05 -6.33 -18.14
N ARG A 585 -4.92 -6.93 -18.42
CA ARG A 585 -4.18 -6.70 -19.68
C ARG A 585 -4.86 -7.35 -20.90
N PHE A 586 -5.88 -8.16 -20.66
CA PHE A 586 -6.64 -8.88 -21.70
C PHE A 586 -8.08 -8.37 -21.89
N ALA A 587 -8.43 -7.23 -21.28
CA ALA A 587 -9.78 -6.68 -21.39
C ALA A 587 -10.25 -6.44 -22.84
N THR A 588 -9.33 -6.36 -23.78
CA THR A 588 -9.58 -6.07 -25.20
C THR A 588 -9.41 -7.25 -26.13
N GLY A 589 -9.12 -8.47 -25.64
CA GLY A 589 -8.92 -9.67 -26.46
C GLY A 589 -9.73 -10.86 -25.95
N PRO A 590 -10.10 -11.82 -26.81
CA PRO A 590 -10.80 -13.01 -26.38
C PRO A 590 -9.94 -13.78 -25.38
N GLN A 591 -10.52 -14.11 -24.26
CA GLN A 591 -9.89 -14.88 -23.20
C GLN A 591 -10.47 -16.27 -23.20
N TYR A 592 -9.60 -17.27 -23.30
CA TYR A 592 -9.97 -18.68 -23.24
C TYR A 592 -9.38 -19.27 -21.96
N ALA A 593 -10.21 -19.91 -21.15
CA ALA A 593 -9.75 -20.76 -20.07
C ALA A 593 -9.66 -22.19 -20.59
N THR A 594 -8.48 -22.77 -20.49
CA THR A 594 -8.31 -24.22 -20.60
C THR A 594 -8.30 -24.78 -19.19
N ASP A 595 -9.34 -25.49 -18.82
CA ASP A 595 -9.36 -26.24 -17.59
C ASP A 595 -9.02 -27.70 -17.90
N LEU A 596 -7.89 -28.17 -17.40
CA LEU A 596 -7.43 -29.53 -17.59
C LEU A 596 -7.84 -30.44 -16.42
N ASN A 597 -8.71 -29.99 -15.55
CA ASN A 597 -9.05 -30.71 -14.35
C ASN A 597 -10.24 -31.65 -14.55
N TRP A 598 -10.04 -32.85 -14.10
CA TRP A 598 -11.08 -33.84 -13.78
C TRP A 598 -11.73 -33.48 -12.42
N SER A 599 -12.03 -32.24 -12.18
CA SER A 599 -12.70 -31.88 -10.96
C SER A 599 -14.19 -32.21 -11.05
N THR A 600 -14.79 -32.47 -9.91
CA THR A 600 -16.23 -32.68 -9.74
C THR A 600 -17.09 -31.50 -10.13
N GLU A 601 -16.49 -30.39 -10.53
CA GLU A 601 -17.20 -29.23 -11.07
C GLU A 601 -17.58 -29.49 -12.52
N ALA A 602 -18.88 -29.66 -12.74
CA ALA A 602 -19.47 -29.80 -14.05
C ALA A 602 -19.16 -28.58 -14.91
N GLY A 603 -18.27 -28.71 -15.87
CA GLY A 603 -17.94 -27.57 -16.72
C GLY A 603 -17.21 -27.87 -18.00
N LEU A 604 -16.65 -29.04 -18.18
CA LEU A 604 -15.86 -29.34 -19.39
C LEU A 604 -16.39 -30.49 -20.16
N VAL A 605 -16.76 -30.15 -21.38
CA VAL A 605 -17.05 -31.18 -22.38
C VAL A 605 -15.72 -31.72 -22.88
N SER A 606 -15.34 -32.90 -22.46
CA SER A 606 -14.27 -33.66 -23.10
C SER A 606 -14.84 -34.43 -24.28
N TYR A 607 -14.24 -34.29 -25.46
CA TYR A 607 -14.54 -35.09 -26.60
C TYR A 607 -13.38 -36.06 -26.85
N ASN A 608 -13.64 -37.36 -26.82
CA ASN A 608 -12.66 -38.44 -27.00
C ASN A 608 -11.42 -38.34 -26.09
N GLY A 609 -11.58 -37.88 -24.81
CA GLY A 609 -10.46 -37.77 -23.89
C GLY A 609 -9.55 -36.56 -24.10
N PHE A 610 -9.85 -35.71 -25.07
CA PHE A 610 -9.18 -34.43 -25.25
C PHE A 610 -9.96 -33.29 -24.55
N ALA A 611 -9.27 -32.47 -23.78
CA ALA A 611 -9.86 -31.27 -23.25
C ALA A 611 -10.31 -30.35 -24.39
N ALA A 612 -11.60 -30.11 -24.50
CA ALA A 612 -12.10 -29.15 -25.47
C ALA A 612 -11.88 -27.73 -24.89
N ILE A 613 -11.44 -26.80 -25.70
CA ILE A 613 -11.48 -25.37 -25.40
C ILE A 613 -12.96 -24.99 -25.36
N SER A 614 -13.54 -24.89 -24.17
CA SER A 614 -15.00 -24.96 -24.07
C SER A 614 -15.70 -23.62 -24.19
N ARG A 615 -15.05 -22.50 -23.95
CA ARG A 615 -15.67 -21.17 -24.11
C ARG A 615 -14.68 -20.04 -23.90
N PRO A 616 -14.97 -18.84 -24.45
CA PRO A 616 -14.32 -17.62 -24.00
C PRO A 616 -14.46 -17.49 -22.47
N TYR A 617 -13.44 -16.99 -21.84
CA TYR A 617 -13.43 -16.81 -20.40
C TYR A 617 -14.69 -16.05 -19.94
N THR A 618 -15.37 -16.57 -18.91
CA THR A 618 -16.72 -16.15 -18.50
C THR A 618 -16.82 -14.76 -17.86
N LEU A 619 -15.72 -14.03 -17.71
CA LEU A 619 -15.69 -12.75 -17.01
C LEU A 619 -16.05 -11.52 -17.84
N GLY A 620 -16.41 -11.68 -19.07
CA GLY A 620 -16.90 -10.57 -19.83
C GLY A 620 -16.71 -10.74 -21.34
N TRP A 621 -17.62 -10.18 -22.06
CA TRP A 621 -17.48 -9.96 -23.48
C TRP A 621 -16.38 -8.93 -23.69
N VAL A 622 -15.46 -9.24 -24.57
CA VAL A 622 -14.43 -8.32 -25.01
C VAL A 622 -15.02 -7.23 -25.87
N GLY A 623 -14.94 -6.01 -25.40
CA GLY A 623 -15.24 -4.84 -26.24
C GLY A 623 -14.07 -4.58 -27.19
N TYR A 624 -14.27 -4.79 -28.47
CA TYR A 624 -13.33 -4.36 -29.51
C TYR A 624 -13.25 -2.83 -29.63
N ASP A 625 -14.17 -2.12 -28.99
CA ASP A 625 -14.34 -0.68 -28.96
C ASP A 625 -13.76 -0.01 -27.71
N VAL A 626 -13.04 -0.74 -26.87
CA VAL A 626 -12.43 -0.20 -25.65
C VAL A 626 -11.35 0.83 -26.01
N GLU A 627 -11.53 2.03 -25.45
CA GLU A 627 -10.63 3.17 -25.58
C GLU A 627 -9.73 3.34 -24.36
N TRP A 628 -8.73 4.21 -24.48
CA TRP A 628 -7.91 4.62 -23.37
C TRP A 628 -8.71 5.31 -22.26
N PRO A 629 -8.61 4.85 -21.01
CA PRO A 629 -8.95 5.69 -19.89
C PRO A 629 -7.87 6.78 -19.70
N TYR A 630 -8.28 7.91 -19.15
CA TYR A 630 -7.36 9.04 -18.91
C TYR A 630 -7.79 9.84 -17.69
N THR A 631 -6.87 10.65 -17.19
CA THR A 631 -7.12 11.55 -16.07
C THR A 631 -6.87 12.99 -16.52
N ASP A 632 -7.87 13.87 -16.37
CA ASP A 632 -7.69 15.33 -16.51
C ASP A 632 -7.42 15.90 -15.12
N HIS A 633 -6.21 16.42 -14.93
CA HIS A 633 -5.79 17.12 -13.72
C HIS A 633 -5.83 18.62 -13.92
N PHE A 634 -6.36 19.33 -12.93
CA PHE A 634 -6.26 20.78 -12.81
C PHE A 634 -5.86 21.14 -11.38
N ASN A 635 -4.90 22.03 -11.21
CA ASN A 635 -4.52 22.56 -9.90
C ASN A 635 -4.19 24.06 -9.97
N ILE A 636 -4.40 24.73 -8.84
CA ILE A 636 -3.92 26.08 -8.55
C ILE A 636 -3.23 26.00 -7.20
N ASP A 637 -1.97 26.37 -7.17
CA ASP A 637 -1.13 26.33 -5.98
C ASP A 637 -0.71 27.76 -5.63
N LEU A 638 -0.84 28.12 -4.36
CA LEU A 638 -0.30 29.32 -3.75
C LEU A 638 0.78 28.93 -2.78
N GLU A 639 2.00 29.36 -3.01
CA GLU A 639 3.14 29.06 -2.14
C GLU A 639 3.82 30.35 -1.70
N GLY A 640 4.18 30.42 -0.42
CA GLY A 640 4.88 31.57 0.14
C GLY A 640 5.76 31.24 1.33
N SER A 641 6.82 32.04 1.48
CA SER A 641 7.64 32.09 2.69
C SER A 641 7.80 33.50 3.18
N PHE A 642 7.72 33.68 4.48
CA PHE A 642 7.59 34.98 5.15
C PHE A 642 8.50 35.08 6.37
N PHE A 643 8.85 36.33 6.74
CA PHE A 643 9.58 36.66 7.97
C PHE A 643 10.93 35.95 8.07
N SER A 644 11.77 36.10 7.03
CA SER A 644 13.07 35.40 6.94
C SER A 644 12.92 33.87 7.00
N ASN A 645 11.95 33.33 6.28
CA ASN A 645 11.60 31.90 6.23
C ASN A 645 11.15 31.31 7.59
N ARG A 646 10.62 32.13 8.50
CA ARG A 646 10.03 31.63 9.74
C ARG A 646 8.66 31.00 9.54
N LEU A 647 7.91 31.51 8.57
CA LEU A 647 6.63 30.94 8.14
C LEU A 647 6.74 30.54 6.68
N SER A 648 6.39 29.30 6.37
CA SER A 648 6.12 28.84 4.99
C SER A 648 4.70 28.30 4.91
N ALA A 649 3.99 28.63 3.83
CA ALA A 649 2.61 28.21 3.63
C ALA A 649 2.41 27.79 2.18
N GLY A 650 1.74 26.68 1.98
CA GLY A 650 1.32 26.19 0.68
C GLY A 650 -0.15 25.77 0.72
N ILE A 651 -0.91 26.21 -0.28
CA ILE A 651 -2.31 25.83 -0.49
C ILE A 651 -2.45 25.38 -1.93
N SER A 652 -2.95 24.18 -2.15
CA SER A 652 -3.23 23.63 -3.48
C SER A 652 -4.71 23.31 -3.60
N LEU A 653 -5.38 23.96 -4.54
CA LEU A 653 -6.74 23.62 -4.95
C LEU A 653 -6.66 22.70 -6.15
N TYR A 654 -7.31 21.56 -6.09
CA TYR A 654 -7.23 20.60 -7.19
C TYR A 654 -8.60 20.08 -7.62
N ASN A 655 -8.66 19.67 -8.89
CA ASN A 655 -9.78 18.97 -9.50
C ASN A 655 -9.22 17.88 -10.42
N LYS A 656 -9.37 16.62 -10.01
CA LYS A 656 -8.92 15.44 -10.73
C LYS A 656 -10.12 14.69 -11.27
N ASN A 657 -10.20 14.53 -12.59
CA ASN A 657 -11.27 13.81 -13.28
C ASN A 657 -10.70 12.57 -13.94
N ASP A 658 -10.95 11.42 -13.36
CA ASP A 658 -10.64 10.12 -13.95
C ASP A 658 -11.78 9.76 -14.90
N LYS A 659 -11.50 9.77 -16.20
CA LYS A 659 -12.50 9.67 -17.27
C LYS A 659 -12.32 8.43 -18.12
N ASN A 660 -13.41 8.05 -18.75
CA ASN A 660 -13.45 6.97 -19.72
C ASN A 660 -12.92 5.63 -19.17
N GLN A 661 -13.06 5.43 -17.84
CA GLN A 661 -12.60 4.21 -17.21
C GLN A 661 -13.48 3.04 -17.60
N ILE A 662 -12.87 1.85 -17.59
CA ILE A 662 -13.53 0.61 -17.98
C ILE A 662 -14.22 0.02 -16.75
N ALA A 663 -15.47 -0.36 -16.90
CA ALA A 663 -16.22 -1.13 -15.94
C ALA A 663 -16.81 -2.38 -16.59
N SER A 664 -16.95 -3.45 -15.82
CA SER A 664 -17.73 -4.62 -16.22
C SER A 664 -19.20 -4.35 -15.95
N ILE A 665 -20.01 -4.35 -16.98
CA ILE A 665 -21.44 -4.15 -16.90
C ILE A 665 -22.13 -5.50 -17.01
N PRO A 666 -23.02 -5.88 -16.07
CA PRO A 666 -23.81 -7.08 -16.18
C PRO A 666 -24.58 -7.12 -17.50
N VAL A 667 -24.62 -8.27 -18.12
CA VAL A 667 -25.39 -8.50 -19.35
C VAL A 667 -26.38 -9.65 -19.14
N PRO A 668 -27.49 -9.69 -19.91
CA PRO A 668 -28.45 -10.77 -19.82
C PRO A 668 -27.78 -12.15 -20.00
N ALA A 669 -28.24 -13.14 -19.23
CA ALA A 669 -27.66 -14.48 -19.19
C ALA A 669 -27.66 -15.19 -20.56
N GLU A 670 -28.57 -14.79 -21.46
CA GLU A 670 -28.71 -15.30 -22.82
C GLU A 670 -27.48 -15.06 -23.68
N TYR A 671 -26.66 -14.07 -23.35
CA TYR A 671 -25.41 -13.82 -24.04
C TYR A 671 -24.32 -14.83 -23.66
N GLY A 672 -24.50 -15.65 -22.61
CA GLY A 672 -23.53 -16.63 -22.15
C GLY A 672 -22.33 -16.04 -21.40
N TYR A 673 -22.42 -14.76 -21.00
CA TYR A 673 -21.41 -14.02 -20.24
C TYR A 673 -22.05 -13.37 -19.02
N THR A 674 -21.26 -13.17 -17.96
CA THR A 674 -21.74 -12.48 -16.76
C THR A 674 -21.64 -10.96 -16.86
N GLY A 675 -20.82 -10.45 -17.79
CA GLY A 675 -20.61 -9.03 -17.97
C GLY A 675 -19.88 -8.68 -19.27
N ARG A 676 -19.94 -7.40 -19.61
CA ARG A 676 -19.22 -6.79 -20.74
C ARG A 676 -18.37 -5.63 -20.24
N TYR A 677 -17.13 -5.55 -20.71
CA TYR A 677 -16.27 -4.40 -20.46
C TYR A 677 -16.66 -3.22 -21.34
N MET A 678 -16.91 -2.08 -20.71
CA MET A 678 -17.29 -0.84 -21.39
C MET A 678 -16.57 0.35 -20.77
N ASN A 679 -16.19 1.31 -21.62
CA ASN A 679 -15.76 2.63 -21.19
C ASN A 679 -16.94 3.48 -20.72
N GLY A 680 -16.65 4.57 -20.01
CA GLY A 680 -17.65 5.58 -19.62
C GLY A 680 -17.81 5.77 -18.11
N LEU A 681 -17.11 5.00 -17.27
CA LEU A 681 -17.08 5.26 -15.84
C LEU A 681 -16.20 6.49 -15.56
N ASN A 682 -16.77 7.53 -14.94
CA ASN A 682 -16.09 8.77 -14.62
C ASN A 682 -16.16 9.06 -13.12
N VAL A 683 -14.99 9.29 -12.51
CA VAL A 683 -14.86 9.65 -11.09
C VAL A 683 -14.18 11.00 -10.96
N ASN A 684 -14.73 11.87 -10.13
CA ASN A 684 -14.16 13.18 -9.83
C ASN A 684 -13.70 13.24 -8.38
N ASN A 685 -12.48 13.73 -8.18
CA ASN A 685 -11.93 14.08 -6.89
C ASN A 685 -11.58 15.57 -6.89
N LYS A 686 -12.16 16.32 -5.98
CA LYS A 686 -11.84 17.74 -5.79
C LYS A 686 -11.55 18.04 -4.34
N GLY A 687 -10.60 18.91 -4.09
CA GLY A 687 -10.22 19.17 -2.72
C GLY A 687 -9.15 20.25 -2.57
N VAL A 688 -8.64 20.30 -1.36
CA VAL A 688 -7.63 21.28 -0.92
C VAL A 688 -6.54 20.55 -0.15
N ASP A 689 -5.29 20.77 -0.54
CA ASP A 689 -4.11 20.45 0.27
C ASP A 689 -3.63 21.74 0.95
N VAL A 690 -3.29 21.65 2.23
CA VAL A 690 -2.65 22.75 2.96
C VAL A 690 -1.41 22.21 3.66
N ALA A 691 -0.33 22.97 3.58
CA ALA A 691 0.89 22.70 4.31
C ALA A 691 1.40 24.00 4.94
N LEU A 692 1.74 23.92 6.22
CA LEU A 692 2.28 25.03 7.01
C LEU A 692 3.58 24.59 7.67
N GLY A 693 4.60 25.42 7.58
CA GLY A 693 5.87 25.24 8.29
C GLY A 693 6.23 26.47 9.08
N LEU A 694 6.59 26.25 10.32
CA LEU A 694 6.91 27.28 11.28
C LEU A 694 8.31 27.02 11.86
N ASN A 695 9.22 27.97 11.71
CA ASN A 695 10.50 28.01 12.41
C ASN A 695 10.38 29.06 13.54
N LEU A 696 9.81 28.62 14.68
CA LEU A 696 9.41 29.48 15.75
C LEU A 696 10.61 30.05 16.53
N LEU A 697 11.58 29.20 16.77
CA LEU A 697 12.83 29.56 17.48
C LEU A 697 14.00 29.10 16.62
N THR A 698 14.84 30.07 16.17
CA THR A 698 15.90 29.81 15.18
C THR A 698 17.32 30.08 15.71
N ASN A 699 17.46 30.53 16.93
CA ASN A 699 18.79 30.84 17.50
C ASN A 699 19.57 29.52 17.76
N PRO A 700 20.75 29.31 17.14
CA PRO A 700 21.51 28.08 17.29
C PRO A 700 22.05 27.86 18.72
N ASP A 701 22.25 28.93 19.47
CA ASP A 701 22.81 28.89 20.84
C ASP A 701 21.73 28.62 21.91
N LYS A 702 20.47 28.67 21.52
CA LYS A 702 19.30 28.48 22.39
C LYS A 702 18.46 27.30 21.86
N LEU A 703 17.29 27.17 22.50
CA LEU A 703 16.30 26.23 22.02
C LEU A 703 15.84 26.62 20.60
N GLN A 704 15.96 25.69 19.65
CA GLN A 704 15.38 25.80 18.32
C GLN A 704 14.09 25.00 18.30
N TRP A 705 13.07 25.53 17.66
CA TRP A 705 11.78 24.84 17.48
C TRP A 705 11.25 25.05 16.08
N SER A 706 11.04 23.94 15.38
CA SER A 706 10.32 23.90 14.10
C SER A 706 9.07 23.03 14.22
N SER A 707 8.00 23.46 13.57
CA SER A 707 6.72 22.77 13.53
C SER A 707 6.22 22.73 12.09
N SER A 708 5.75 21.57 11.65
CA SER A 708 5.11 21.41 10.34
C SER A 708 3.73 20.78 10.51
N PHE A 709 2.76 21.33 9.81
CA PHE A 709 1.40 20.86 9.79
C PHE A 709 0.93 20.72 8.35
N ASN A 710 0.32 19.60 8.02
CA ASN A 710 -0.28 19.40 6.72
C ASN A 710 -1.65 18.72 6.85
N PHE A 711 -2.55 19.06 5.95
CA PHE A 711 -3.81 18.35 5.83
C PHE A 711 -4.39 18.41 4.41
N ASN A 712 -5.25 17.48 4.12
CA ASN A 712 -6.02 17.40 2.89
C ASN A 712 -7.51 17.26 3.20
N ILE A 713 -8.32 17.88 2.39
CA ILE A 713 -9.77 17.67 2.33
C ILE A 713 -10.09 17.20 0.93
N ASN A 714 -10.72 16.01 0.80
CA ASN A 714 -11.11 15.46 -0.50
C ASN A 714 -12.62 15.16 -0.54
N LYS A 715 -13.23 15.44 -1.69
CA LYS A 715 -14.59 15.01 -2.03
C LYS A 715 -14.55 14.17 -3.28
N ASN A 716 -14.88 12.89 -3.15
CA ASN A 716 -15.04 11.94 -4.25
C ASN A 716 -16.48 11.97 -4.77
N THR A 717 -16.69 11.83 -6.07
CA THR A 717 -18.03 11.80 -6.69
C THR A 717 -18.00 11.00 -7.98
N LEU A 718 -18.86 10.01 -8.11
CA LEU A 718 -19.15 9.31 -9.35
C LEU A 718 -19.91 10.24 -10.30
N LYS A 719 -19.36 10.52 -11.48
CA LYS A 719 -19.95 11.48 -12.44
C LYS A 719 -20.74 10.83 -13.55
N ALA A 720 -20.34 9.63 -13.95
CA ALA A 720 -21.01 8.87 -14.99
C ALA A 720 -20.72 7.39 -14.85
N LEU A 721 -21.63 6.59 -15.34
CA LEU A 721 -21.48 5.15 -15.56
C LEU A 721 -21.62 4.85 -17.06
N PRO A 722 -21.06 3.73 -17.54
CA PRO A 722 -21.26 3.30 -18.93
C PRO A 722 -22.74 3.24 -19.32
N ASN A 723 -23.04 3.46 -20.60
CA ASN A 723 -24.41 3.47 -21.13
C ASN A 723 -25.37 4.46 -20.45
N ASN A 724 -24.86 5.52 -19.84
CA ASN A 724 -25.67 6.50 -19.10
C ASN A 724 -26.51 5.88 -17.96
N LEU A 725 -26.08 4.74 -17.45
CA LEU A 725 -26.67 4.14 -16.25
C LEU A 725 -26.63 5.13 -15.09
N GLN A 726 -27.67 5.16 -14.28
CA GLN A 726 -27.71 5.97 -13.06
C GLN A 726 -27.18 5.18 -11.86
N THR A 727 -27.35 3.87 -11.89
CA THR A 727 -26.89 2.93 -10.86
C THR A 727 -26.24 1.70 -11.49
N LEU A 728 -25.31 1.11 -10.75
CA LEU A 728 -24.65 -0.15 -11.12
C LEU A 728 -24.40 -0.95 -9.85
N ILE A 729 -24.89 -2.18 -9.81
CA ILE A 729 -24.64 -3.13 -8.72
C ILE A 729 -23.61 -4.14 -9.18
N VAL A 730 -22.56 -4.31 -8.38
CA VAL A 730 -21.50 -5.31 -8.60
C VAL A 730 -21.19 -5.99 -7.27
N GLY A 731 -21.63 -7.24 -7.12
CA GLY A 731 -21.52 -7.98 -5.87
C GLY A 731 -22.30 -7.27 -4.74
N ASP A 732 -21.60 -6.99 -3.65
CA ASP A 732 -22.11 -6.30 -2.47
C ASP A 732 -22.01 -4.76 -2.54
N ARG A 733 -21.72 -4.20 -3.71
CA ARG A 733 -21.54 -2.76 -3.92
C ARG A 733 -22.57 -2.19 -4.88
N LYS A 734 -23.13 -1.04 -4.52
CA LYS A 734 -23.97 -0.21 -5.40
C LYS A 734 -23.24 1.09 -5.70
N LEU A 735 -23.10 1.38 -6.96
CA LEU A 735 -22.64 2.67 -7.45
C LEU A 735 -23.85 3.50 -7.89
N GLU A 736 -23.88 4.78 -7.52
CA GLU A 736 -24.92 5.71 -7.91
C GLU A 736 -24.30 7.03 -8.37
N VAL A 737 -24.73 7.53 -9.52
CA VAL A 737 -24.24 8.80 -10.06
C VAL A 737 -24.56 9.94 -9.09
N GLY A 738 -23.56 10.77 -8.79
CA GLY A 738 -23.65 11.85 -7.81
C GLY A 738 -23.18 11.48 -6.40
N LYS A 739 -23.04 10.20 -6.09
CA LYS A 739 -22.54 9.71 -4.80
C LYS A 739 -21.03 9.43 -4.85
N SER A 740 -20.42 9.13 -3.70
CA SER A 740 -19.03 8.68 -3.63
C SER A 740 -18.92 7.20 -4.00
N VAL A 741 -17.79 6.80 -4.61
CA VAL A 741 -17.58 5.41 -5.04
C VAL A 741 -17.27 4.44 -3.90
N ASP A 742 -17.04 4.94 -2.69
CA ASP A 742 -16.62 4.21 -1.50
C ASP A 742 -17.69 4.12 -0.40
N GLN A 743 -18.96 4.38 -0.75
CA GLN A 743 -20.07 4.24 0.19
C GLN A 743 -20.43 2.77 0.41
N PHE A 744 -20.92 2.47 1.62
CA PHE A 744 -21.45 1.16 1.98
C PHE A 744 -22.89 1.06 1.51
N TRP A 745 -23.26 -0.10 0.96
CA TRP A 745 -24.63 -0.40 0.55
C TRP A 745 -25.25 -1.39 1.54
N ILE A 746 -26.04 -0.89 2.48
CA ILE A 746 -26.40 -1.58 3.71
C ILE A 746 -27.88 -1.38 4.07
N TYR A 747 -28.41 -2.32 4.87
CA TYR A 747 -29.74 -2.19 5.46
C TYR A 747 -29.74 -1.18 6.59
N GLN A 748 -30.88 -0.50 6.78
CA GLN A 748 -31.14 0.29 7.98
C GLN A 748 -31.91 -0.52 9.00
N ASN A 749 -31.49 -0.42 10.26
CA ASN A 749 -32.04 -1.17 11.38
C ASN A 749 -32.63 -0.24 12.43
N ALA A 750 -33.91 -0.42 12.77
CA ALA A 750 -34.62 0.33 13.81
C ALA A 750 -34.75 -0.42 15.15
N GLY A 751 -34.04 -1.54 15.34
CA GLY A 751 -34.08 -2.38 16.54
C GLY A 751 -34.58 -3.78 16.28
N ILE A 752 -35.38 -4.31 17.19
CA ILE A 752 -36.01 -5.64 17.07
C ILE A 752 -37.51 -5.56 17.26
N TYR A 753 -38.25 -6.52 16.69
CA TYR A 753 -39.64 -6.76 17.01
C TYR A 753 -39.73 -7.53 18.34
N ASN A 754 -40.22 -6.87 19.41
CA ASN A 754 -40.37 -7.52 20.73
C ASN A 754 -41.56 -8.46 20.82
N ALA A 755 -42.59 -8.22 20.00
CA ALA A 755 -43.81 -8.99 19.94
C ALA A 755 -44.32 -9.11 18.50
N GLU A 756 -45.05 -10.15 18.20
CA GLU A 756 -45.66 -10.40 16.90
C GLU A 756 -46.56 -9.24 16.44
N SER A 757 -47.21 -8.57 17.37
CA SER A 757 -48.08 -7.43 17.12
C SER A 757 -47.38 -6.16 16.64
N GLU A 758 -46.05 -6.09 16.78
CA GLU A 758 -45.26 -4.97 16.28
C GLU A 758 -44.89 -5.12 14.81
N ILE A 759 -45.02 -6.33 14.24
CA ILE A 759 -44.62 -6.63 12.86
C ILE A 759 -45.70 -6.03 11.92
N PRO A 760 -45.31 -5.16 10.98
CA PRO A 760 -46.26 -4.60 10.03
C PRO A 760 -46.92 -5.69 9.18
N VAL A 761 -48.19 -5.49 8.87
CA VAL A 761 -48.96 -6.38 8.00
C VAL A 761 -49.35 -5.64 6.75
N ASN A 762 -49.07 -6.21 5.60
CA ASN A 762 -49.43 -5.65 4.32
C ASN A 762 -50.96 -5.59 4.20
N PRO A 763 -51.57 -4.40 4.12
CA PRO A 763 -53.03 -4.25 4.12
C PRO A 763 -53.72 -4.87 2.90
N ASN A 764 -52.97 -5.06 1.82
CA ASN A 764 -53.51 -5.60 0.56
C ASN A 764 -53.48 -7.14 0.54
N THR A 765 -52.51 -7.77 1.20
CA THR A 765 -52.34 -9.23 1.14
C THR A 765 -52.64 -9.94 2.46
N GLY A 766 -52.67 -9.20 3.58
CA GLY A 766 -52.80 -9.73 4.92
C GLY A 766 -51.56 -10.49 5.44
N ARG A 767 -50.45 -10.47 4.68
CA ARG A 767 -49.16 -11.09 5.08
C ARG A 767 -48.37 -10.17 5.98
N LYS A 768 -47.64 -10.75 6.91
CA LYS A 768 -46.66 -10.01 7.69
C LYS A 768 -45.54 -9.47 6.80
N MET A 769 -44.86 -8.44 7.27
CA MET A 769 -43.62 -7.97 6.66
C MET A 769 -42.64 -9.13 6.49
N MET A 770 -41.97 -9.18 5.37
CA MET A 770 -41.02 -10.21 5.00
C MET A 770 -39.61 -9.65 4.95
N PHE A 771 -38.63 -10.54 5.07
CA PHE A 771 -37.21 -10.27 4.75
C PHE A 771 -36.77 -11.31 3.72
N GLN A 772 -36.48 -10.84 2.49
CA GLN A 772 -36.12 -11.71 1.35
C GLN A 772 -37.15 -12.84 1.13
N GLY A 773 -38.44 -12.49 1.17
CA GLY A 773 -39.57 -13.41 0.96
C GLY A 773 -39.92 -14.31 2.15
N VAL A 774 -39.23 -14.17 3.31
CA VAL A 774 -39.54 -14.91 4.54
C VAL A 774 -40.27 -14.01 5.55
N GLU A 775 -41.43 -14.46 6.05
CA GLU A 775 -42.17 -13.71 7.06
C GLU A 775 -41.38 -13.51 8.34
N MET A 776 -41.41 -12.32 8.90
CA MET A 776 -40.70 -11.95 10.12
C MET A 776 -41.46 -12.40 11.35
N ASN A 777 -40.70 -12.66 12.41
CA ASN A 777 -41.21 -13.11 13.70
C ASN A 777 -40.72 -12.21 14.85
N ALA A 778 -41.27 -12.34 16.01
CA ALA A 778 -40.76 -11.71 17.22
C ALA A 778 -39.32 -12.15 17.46
N GLY A 779 -38.43 -11.19 17.74
CA GLY A 779 -37.00 -11.39 17.85
C GLY A 779 -36.19 -11.11 16.60
N ASP A 780 -36.85 -10.92 15.46
CA ASP A 780 -36.17 -10.52 14.22
C ASP A 780 -35.84 -9.03 14.21
N ALA A 781 -34.92 -8.65 13.35
CA ALA A 781 -34.52 -7.26 13.17
C ALA A 781 -35.65 -6.43 12.57
N LYS A 782 -35.88 -5.24 13.12
CA LYS A 782 -36.82 -4.26 12.61
C LYS A 782 -36.16 -3.47 11.48
N TRP A 783 -36.16 -4.07 10.27
CA TRP A 783 -35.61 -3.43 9.07
C TRP A 783 -36.51 -2.29 8.61
N ILE A 784 -35.88 -1.28 8.02
CA ILE A 784 -36.64 -0.18 7.39
C ILE A 784 -36.92 -0.57 5.95
N ASP A 785 -38.19 -0.74 5.63
CA ASP A 785 -38.70 -0.88 4.28
C ASP A 785 -38.70 0.50 3.61
N GLN A 786 -37.83 0.69 2.62
CA GLN A 786 -37.63 1.99 1.96
C GLN A 786 -38.66 2.27 0.87
N ASN A 787 -39.16 1.22 0.23
CA ASN A 787 -40.05 1.32 -0.90
C ASN A 787 -41.53 1.10 -0.51
N GLY A 788 -41.82 0.55 0.67
CA GLY A 788 -43.14 0.34 1.23
C GLY A 788 -43.90 -0.87 0.66
N ASP A 789 -43.17 -1.86 0.13
CA ASP A 789 -43.73 -3.06 -0.48
C ASP A 789 -43.95 -4.22 0.53
N TYR A 790 -43.51 -4.08 1.76
CA TYR A 790 -43.56 -5.06 2.85
C TYR A 790 -42.68 -6.30 2.67
N ASP A 791 -41.69 -6.25 1.76
CA ASP A 791 -40.66 -7.27 1.61
C ASP A 791 -39.27 -6.65 1.58
N VAL A 792 -38.65 -6.53 2.72
CA VAL A 792 -37.28 -5.94 2.85
C VAL A 792 -36.29 -6.80 2.11
N ASN A 793 -35.71 -6.25 1.06
CA ASN A 793 -34.78 -6.90 0.18
C ASN A 793 -33.65 -5.95 -0.27
N GLU A 794 -32.94 -6.24 -1.36
CA GLU A 794 -31.82 -5.40 -1.82
C GLU A 794 -32.23 -3.98 -2.23
N ASP A 795 -33.52 -3.77 -2.62
CA ASP A 795 -34.02 -2.46 -3.01
C ASP A 795 -34.16 -1.52 -1.80
N ASP A 796 -34.20 -2.08 -0.57
CA ASP A 796 -34.28 -1.33 0.68
C ASP A 796 -32.92 -0.96 1.27
N LYS A 797 -31.84 -1.41 0.68
CA LYS A 797 -30.50 -1.01 1.10
C LYS A 797 -30.22 0.44 0.70
N ILE A 798 -29.61 1.17 1.60
CA ILE A 798 -29.19 2.55 1.38
C ILE A 798 -27.68 2.66 1.20
N LEU A 799 -27.23 3.73 0.52
CA LEU A 799 -25.81 4.14 0.51
C LEU A 799 -25.53 4.99 1.74
N ALA A 800 -24.66 4.51 2.61
CA ALA A 800 -24.33 5.16 3.87
C ALA A 800 -22.82 5.18 4.14
N GLY A 801 -22.35 6.26 4.78
CA GLY A 801 -20.96 6.42 5.17
C GLY A 801 -19.98 6.43 3.99
N ASN A 802 -18.71 6.67 4.28
CA ASN A 802 -17.61 6.61 3.32
C ASN A 802 -16.46 5.82 3.95
N ALA A 803 -15.89 4.89 3.21
CA ALA A 803 -14.75 4.09 3.66
C ALA A 803 -13.44 4.91 3.68
N MET A 804 -13.32 5.91 2.78
CA MET A 804 -12.14 6.78 2.73
C MET A 804 -12.30 8.00 3.63
N PRO A 805 -11.21 8.43 4.31
CA PRO A 805 -11.26 9.60 5.16
C PRO A 805 -11.47 10.88 4.35
N LYS A 806 -12.30 11.76 4.91
CA LYS A 806 -12.55 13.09 4.35
C LYS A 806 -11.39 14.05 4.64
N PHE A 807 -10.77 13.90 5.81
CA PHE A 807 -9.63 14.71 6.25
C PHE A 807 -8.46 13.80 6.62
N VAL A 808 -7.29 14.06 6.05
CA VAL A 808 -6.06 13.34 6.34
C VAL A 808 -4.94 14.34 6.52
N GLY A 809 -4.07 14.12 7.50
CA GLY A 809 -2.93 14.97 7.67
C GLY A 809 -2.00 14.56 8.81
N GLY A 810 -1.01 15.39 9.04
CA GLY A 810 -0.03 15.18 10.09
C GLY A 810 0.46 16.48 10.70
N TRP A 811 1.01 16.34 11.88
CA TRP A 811 1.62 17.45 12.63
C TRP A 811 2.93 16.95 13.25
N SER A 812 4.05 17.49 12.77
CA SER A 812 5.39 17.13 13.20
C SER A 812 6.04 18.31 13.93
N ASN A 813 6.73 18.03 15.01
CA ASN A 813 7.47 19.02 15.77
C ASN A 813 8.90 18.53 16.02
N GLN A 814 9.84 19.45 15.92
CA GLN A 814 11.24 19.21 16.21
C GLN A 814 11.79 20.31 17.10
N PHE A 815 12.44 19.89 18.16
CA PHE A 815 13.13 20.74 19.11
C PHE A 815 14.61 20.36 19.12
N ARG A 816 15.47 21.36 19.11
CA ARG A 816 16.90 21.16 19.27
C ARG A 816 17.44 22.13 20.31
N TYR A 817 18.16 21.59 21.27
CA TYR A 817 18.86 22.37 22.28
C TYR A 817 20.28 21.84 22.41
N LYS A 818 21.27 22.65 21.99
CA LYS A 818 22.66 22.21 21.90
C LYS A 818 22.78 20.90 21.12
N ASN A 819 23.19 19.83 21.78
CA ASN A 819 23.37 18.49 21.17
C ASN A 819 22.16 17.57 21.29
N PHE A 820 21.07 18.02 21.92
CA PHE A 820 19.84 17.24 22.08
C PHE A 820 18.83 17.60 21.02
N ASP A 821 18.23 16.56 20.43
CA ASP A 821 17.08 16.64 19.52
C ASP A 821 15.90 15.92 20.13
N LEU A 822 14.72 16.52 20.05
CA LEU A 822 13.44 15.89 20.37
C LEU A 822 12.50 16.10 19.18
N GLY A 823 11.96 15.02 18.63
CA GLY A 823 10.96 15.07 17.58
C GLY A 823 9.73 14.25 17.94
N PHE A 824 8.54 14.72 17.57
CA PHE A 824 7.33 13.91 17.62
C PHE A 824 6.41 14.20 16.45
N GLN A 825 5.65 13.17 16.05
CA GLN A 825 4.76 13.22 14.92
C GLN A 825 3.38 12.68 15.28
N TRP A 826 2.35 13.48 14.98
CA TRP A 826 0.96 13.08 14.98
C TRP A 826 0.48 12.81 13.57
N TYR A 827 -0.42 11.85 13.44
CA TYR A 827 -1.12 11.52 12.20
C TYR A 827 -2.60 11.38 12.48
N PHE A 828 -3.44 11.88 11.59
CA PHE A 828 -4.88 11.77 11.73
C PHE A 828 -5.55 11.42 10.40
N ALA A 829 -6.64 10.66 10.51
CA ALA A 829 -7.58 10.39 9.43
C ALA A 829 -8.99 10.49 10.00
N LEU A 830 -9.80 11.41 9.47
CA LEU A 830 -11.09 11.77 10.05
C LEU A 830 -12.20 11.73 9.01
N GLY A 831 -13.43 11.44 9.49
CA GLY A 831 -14.65 11.53 8.68
C GLY A 831 -14.91 10.30 7.82
N HIS A 832 -14.31 9.16 8.14
CA HIS A 832 -14.62 7.88 7.51
C HIS A 832 -15.32 6.91 8.46
N LYS A 833 -15.94 5.93 7.87
CA LYS A 833 -16.65 4.86 8.54
C LYS A 833 -15.98 3.51 8.26
N ALA A 834 -16.22 2.56 9.14
CA ALA A 834 -15.87 1.17 8.93
C ALA A 834 -17.03 0.28 9.31
N LEU A 835 -17.26 -0.77 8.53
CA LEU A 835 -18.21 -1.81 8.86
C LEU A 835 -17.51 -2.86 9.74
N ASN A 836 -17.89 -2.90 11.02
CA ASN A 836 -17.25 -3.76 12.01
C ASN A 836 -17.85 -5.17 11.99
N GLN A 837 -17.39 -5.99 11.05
CA GLN A 837 -17.81 -7.39 10.91
C GLN A 837 -17.40 -8.25 12.10
N ARG A 838 -16.42 -7.86 12.87
CA ARG A 838 -16.05 -8.57 14.10
C ARG A 838 -17.21 -8.58 15.09
N VAL A 839 -17.93 -7.46 15.23
CA VAL A 839 -19.08 -7.39 16.13
C VAL A 839 -20.25 -8.20 15.57
N SER A 840 -20.55 -8.10 14.27
CA SER A 840 -21.62 -8.90 13.66
C SER A 840 -21.37 -10.41 13.80
N ASN A 841 -20.16 -10.85 13.52
CA ASN A 841 -19.77 -12.26 13.68
C ASN A 841 -19.91 -12.77 15.13
N ARG A 842 -19.69 -11.90 16.10
CA ARG A 842 -19.88 -12.25 17.53
C ARG A 842 -21.34 -12.57 17.85
N TYR A 843 -22.25 -11.76 17.36
CA TYR A 843 -23.67 -11.99 17.60
C TYR A 843 -24.27 -13.09 16.74
N ASP A 844 -23.60 -13.46 15.64
CA ASP A 844 -23.97 -14.60 14.79
C ASP A 844 -23.27 -15.92 15.21
N PHE A 845 -23.04 -16.09 16.49
CA PHE A 845 -22.22 -17.21 17.02
C PHE A 845 -22.82 -18.59 16.66
N ILE A 846 -24.13 -18.78 16.68
CA ILE A 846 -24.79 -20.04 16.33
C ILE A 846 -24.44 -20.47 14.90
N ASN A 847 -24.56 -19.56 13.94
CA ASN A 847 -24.25 -19.86 12.55
C ASN A 847 -22.74 -20.07 12.33
N ASN A 848 -21.94 -19.27 12.99
CA ASN A 848 -20.48 -19.35 12.86
C ASN A 848 -19.95 -20.68 13.44
N GLU A 849 -20.55 -21.17 14.50
CA GLU A 849 -20.23 -22.49 15.06
C GLU A 849 -20.63 -23.61 14.13
N SER A 850 -21.87 -23.59 13.59
CA SER A 850 -22.33 -24.62 12.67
C SER A 850 -21.52 -24.69 11.38
N ASN A 851 -20.91 -23.58 10.96
CA ASN A 851 -20.10 -23.47 9.75
C ASN A 851 -18.59 -23.51 10.01
N ASN A 852 -18.13 -23.76 11.24
CA ASN A 852 -16.72 -23.73 11.64
C ASN A 852 -15.99 -22.46 11.20
N THR A 853 -16.67 -21.31 11.24
CA THR A 853 -16.13 -20.04 10.74
C THR A 853 -15.49 -19.17 11.82
N ILE A 854 -15.71 -19.44 13.11
CA ILE A 854 -15.03 -18.77 14.23
C ILE A 854 -13.73 -19.50 14.54
N ASN A 855 -12.71 -19.28 13.79
CA ASN A 855 -11.56 -20.17 13.86
C ASN A 855 -10.23 -19.47 14.07
N SER A 856 -10.21 -18.31 14.68
CA SER A 856 -8.96 -17.63 14.92
C SER A 856 -8.78 -17.35 16.40
N VAL A 857 -7.71 -17.86 16.98
CA VAL A 857 -7.25 -17.48 18.32
C VAL A 857 -7.11 -15.97 18.45
N LYS A 858 -6.84 -15.25 17.35
CA LYS A 858 -6.83 -13.80 17.32
C LYS A 858 -8.19 -13.20 17.64
N GLU A 859 -9.25 -13.80 17.16
CA GLU A 859 -10.63 -13.34 17.44
C GLU A 859 -10.96 -13.53 18.90
N ILE A 860 -10.55 -14.65 19.49
CA ILE A 860 -10.72 -14.93 20.91
C ILE A 860 -9.95 -13.92 21.76
N PHE A 861 -8.72 -13.59 21.39
CA PHE A 861 -7.87 -12.67 22.16
C PHE A 861 -8.25 -11.19 22.06
N HIS A 862 -8.96 -10.79 21.05
CA HIS A 862 -9.32 -9.39 20.85
C HIS A 862 -10.64 -8.97 21.50
N TRP A 863 -11.27 -9.85 22.25
CA TRP A 863 -12.51 -9.57 22.94
C TRP A 863 -12.27 -8.75 24.21
N GLN A 864 -12.45 -7.46 24.12
CA GLN A 864 -12.28 -6.55 25.25
C GLN A 864 -13.58 -5.88 25.69
N GLN A 865 -14.72 -6.26 25.15
CA GLN A 865 -15.89 -5.47 25.42
C GLN A 865 -16.93 -6.16 26.28
N ASP A 866 -17.39 -5.35 27.24
CA ASP A 866 -18.63 -5.61 27.89
C ASP A 866 -19.75 -5.67 26.86
N PHE A 867 -20.63 -6.60 27.08
CA PHE A 867 -21.79 -6.82 26.26
C PHE A 867 -22.76 -5.63 26.43
N ASP A 868 -22.87 -4.81 25.41
CA ASP A 868 -23.76 -3.64 25.42
C ASP A 868 -25.10 -3.96 24.74
N ILE A 869 -26.06 -4.49 25.52
CA ILE A 869 -27.42 -4.77 25.07
C ILE A 869 -28.21 -3.52 24.67
N THR A 870 -27.79 -2.35 25.09
CA THR A 870 -28.47 -1.10 24.68
C THR A 870 -28.13 -0.72 23.26
N LYS A 871 -26.90 -0.99 22.87
CA LYS A 871 -26.41 -0.73 21.51
C LYS A 871 -26.70 -1.89 20.55
N TYR A 872 -26.50 -3.13 21.03
CA TYR A 872 -26.65 -4.34 20.23
C TYR A 872 -27.77 -5.21 20.82
N PRO A 873 -29.04 -5.06 20.38
CA PRO A 873 -30.15 -5.82 20.89
C PRO A 873 -29.95 -7.32 20.70
N ILE A 874 -30.51 -8.12 21.61
CA ILE A 874 -30.50 -9.58 21.54
C ILE A 874 -31.53 -10.03 20.51
N TYR A 875 -31.07 -10.34 19.30
CA TYR A 875 -31.87 -10.94 18.25
C TYR A 875 -32.06 -12.44 18.45
N ASN A 876 -33.03 -13.01 17.72
CA ASN A 876 -33.18 -14.44 17.64
C ASN A 876 -32.07 -15.06 16.75
N PRO A 877 -31.05 -15.76 17.30
CA PRO A 877 -29.96 -16.32 16.50
C PRO A 877 -30.38 -17.55 15.67
N TRP A 878 -31.54 -18.12 15.92
CA TRP A 878 -32.12 -19.22 15.13
C TRP A 878 -33.08 -18.72 14.04
N SER A 879 -33.30 -17.43 13.94
CA SER A 879 -34.16 -16.88 12.92
C SER A 879 -33.66 -17.17 11.52
N SER A 880 -34.56 -17.50 10.62
CA SER A 880 -34.32 -17.61 9.20
C SER A 880 -34.05 -16.27 8.52
N SER A 881 -34.49 -15.16 9.12
CA SER A 881 -34.28 -13.80 8.59
C SER A 881 -32.87 -13.21 8.82
N VAL A 882 -32.02 -13.92 9.54
CA VAL A 882 -30.56 -13.74 9.56
C VAL A 882 -30.06 -12.34 9.94
N PRO A 883 -30.43 -11.83 11.11
CA PRO A 883 -30.26 -10.41 11.43
C PRO A 883 -28.80 -9.92 11.53
N TYR A 884 -27.81 -10.78 11.79
CA TYR A 884 -26.41 -10.38 11.94
C TYR A 884 -25.51 -10.71 10.74
N ARG A 885 -26.02 -11.46 9.76
CA ARG A 885 -25.27 -11.92 8.59
C ARG A 885 -25.25 -10.90 7.45
N VAL A 886 -26.04 -9.85 7.56
CA VAL A 886 -26.17 -8.82 6.53
C VAL A 886 -25.47 -7.54 6.96
N ASP A 887 -24.96 -6.82 6.00
CA ASP A 887 -24.36 -5.51 6.22
C ASP A 887 -25.44 -4.50 6.58
N GLN A 888 -25.28 -3.86 7.72
CA GLN A 888 -26.27 -2.95 8.30
C GLN A 888 -25.63 -1.78 9.04
N ASP A 889 -26.39 -0.71 9.21
CA ASP A 889 -25.91 0.51 9.88
C ASP A 889 -25.59 0.34 11.37
N LEU A 890 -26.14 -0.68 12.02
CA LEU A 890 -25.81 -1.03 13.41
C LEU A 890 -24.32 -1.28 13.63
N PHE A 891 -23.65 -1.86 12.64
CA PHE A 891 -22.22 -2.16 12.68
C PHE A 891 -21.34 -1.14 11.94
N LEU A 892 -21.95 -0.06 11.44
CA LEU A 892 -21.23 1.00 10.74
C LEU A 892 -20.67 2.02 11.73
N GLU A 893 -19.42 1.86 12.10
CA GLU A 893 -18.76 2.66 13.13
C GLU A 893 -17.99 3.85 12.56
N ASN A 894 -17.76 4.86 13.42
CA ASN A 894 -16.86 5.96 13.11
C ASN A 894 -15.40 5.52 13.32
N ALA A 895 -14.64 5.42 12.23
CA ALA A 895 -13.24 4.99 12.24
C ALA A 895 -12.25 6.17 12.32
N SER A 896 -12.71 7.39 12.59
CA SER A 896 -11.83 8.55 12.75
C SER A 896 -10.84 8.36 13.90
N PHE A 897 -9.59 8.77 13.69
CA PHE A 897 -8.56 8.67 14.72
C PHE A 897 -7.52 9.78 14.65
N LEU A 898 -6.86 9.99 15.79
CA LEU A 898 -5.64 10.78 15.97
C LEU A 898 -4.59 9.88 16.64
N LYS A 899 -3.41 9.73 16.04
CA LYS A 899 -2.35 8.84 16.52
C LYS A 899 -1.04 9.57 16.77
N LEU A 900 -0.46 9.41 17.97
CA LEU A 900 0.93 9.75 18.23
C LEU A 900 1.81 8.67 17.62
N ARG A 901 2.25 8.95 16.40
CA ARG A 901 2.89 7.99 15.52
C ARG A 901 4.32 7.70 15.93
N SER A 902 5.06 8.75 16.31
CA SER A 902 6.45 8.61 16.71
C SER A 902 6.87 9.70 17.68
N VAL A 903 7.81 9.33 18.55
CA VAL A 903 8.58 10.25 19.39
C VAL A 903 10.04 9.80 19.31
N SER A 904 10.96 10.70 19.01
CA SER A 904 12.39 10.42 18.94
C SER A 904 13.18 11.44 19.75
N VAL A 905 14.09 10.96 20.58
CA VAL A 905 15.04 11.75 21.33
C VAL A 905 16.44 11.37 20.89
N GLY A 906 17.24 12.35 20.52
CA GLY A 906 18.60 12.11 20.03
C GLY A 906 19.63 12.99 20.72
N TYR A 907 20.88 12.55 20.68
CA TYR A 907 22.02 13.26 21.25
C TYR A 907 23.25 13.12 20.33
N GLU A 908 23.82 14.27 19.94
CA GLU A 908 25.09 14.32 19.20
C GLU A 908 26.26 14.33 20.18
N ILE A 909 27.14 13.33 20.11
CA ILE A 909 28.29 13.18 21.00
C ILE A 909 29.47 14.04 20.45
N ALA A 910 29.44 15.34 20.69
CA ALA A 910 30.40 16.27 20.10
C ALA A 910 31.85 16.01 20.57
N GLY A 911 32.07 15.65 21.84
CA GLY A 911 33.40 15.41 22.39
C GLY A 911 34.15 14.18 21.84
N LEU A 912 33.48 13.32 21.12
CA LEU A 912 34.07 12.14 20.48
C LEU A 912 34.89 12.54 19.24
N LYS A 913 34.51 13.63 18.56
CA LYS A 913 35.25 14.18 17.40
C LYS A 913 36.70 14.59 17.77
N GLU A 914 36.85 15.13 18.98
CA GLU A 914 38.17 15.58 19.48
C GLU A 914 39.10 14.40 19.79
N LYS A 915 38.53 13.26 20.19
CA LYS A 915 39.30 12.06 20.58
C LYS A 915 39.59 11.14 19.41
N VAL A 916 38.75 11.11 18.39
CA VAL A 916 38.89 10.22 17.23
C VAL A 916 39.01 11.06 15.96
N LYS A 917 40.24 11.27 15.48
CA LYS A 917 40.59 12.19 14.37
C LYS A 917 39.84 11.96 13.05
N ARG A 918 39.31 10.75 12.82
CA ARG A 918 38.54 10.42 11.61
C ARG A 918 37.02 10.51 11.80
N LEU A 919 36.55 10.65 13.02
CA LEU A 919 35.11 10.69 13.32
C LEU A 919 34.54 12.08 13.01
N ARG A 920 33.60 12.15 12.10
CA ARG A 920 32.93 13.40 11.72
C ARG A 920 31.63 13.62 12.53
N LYS A 921 30.89 12.53 12.79
CA LYS A 921 29.65 12.58 13.55
C LYS A 921 29.43 11.30 14.36
N ALA A 922 29.01 11.45 15.59
CA ALA A 922 28.47 10.37 16.41
C ALA A 922 27.14 10.82 17.00
N TYR A 923 26.09 10.06 16.75
CA TYR A 923 24.75 10.41 17.17
C TYR A 923 24.03 9.16 17.70
N VAL A 924 23.42 9.30 18.88
CA VAL A 924 22.64 8.24 19.53
C VAL A 924 21.22 8.72 19.66
N TYR A 925 20.27 7.84 19.45
CA TYR A 925 18.85 8.18 19.53
C TYR A 925 18.00 7.05 20.10
N VAL A 926 16.89 7.42 20.73
CA VAL A 926 15.81 6.52 21.15
C VAL A 926 14.55 6.93 20.44
N THR A 927 13.86 5.97 19.83
CA THR A 927 12.59 6.23 19.14
C THR A 927 11.52 5.28 19.63
N GLY A 928 10.35 5.84 19.94
CA GLY A 928 9.11 5.11 20.18
C GLY A 928 8.12 5.33 19.03
N THR A 929 7.46 4.29 18.56
CA THR A 929 6.42 4.39 17.52
C THR A 929 5.12 3.72 17.94
N ASN A 930 3.98 4.15 17.34
CA ASN A 930 2.62 3.66 17.62
C ASN A 930 2.24 3.76 19.12
N LEU A 931 2.57 4.91 19.74
CA LEU A 931 2.50 5.05 21.21
C LEU A 931 1.08 5.28 21.74
N LEU A 932 0.26 6.05 21.01
CA LEU A 932 -1.08 6.43 21.44
C LEU A 932 -2.02 6.54 20.24
N THR A 933 -3.22 5.99 20.37
CA THR A 933 -4.32 6.16 19.41
C THR A 933 -5.55 6.67 20.14
N ILE A 934 -6.10 7.79 19.67
CA ILE A 934 -7.33 8.40 20.18
C ILE A 934 -8.41 8.17 19.13
N THR A 935 -9.42 7.36 19.45
CA THR A 935 -10.50 6.98 18.53
C THR A 935 -11.77 6.61 19.29
N LYS A 936 -12.92 6.64 18.60
CA LYS A 936 -14.21 6.09 19.06
C LYS A 936 -14.49 4.71 18.46
N PHE A 937 -13.61 4.23 17.60
CA PHE A 937 -13.75 2.94 16.95
C PHE A 937 -13.56 1.81 17.99
N THR A 938 -14.44 0.82 17.95
CA THR A 938 -14.44 -0.28 18.95
C THR A 938 -13.53 -1.45 18.58
N GLY A 939 -13.00 -1.48 17.35
CA GLY A 939 -12.01 -2.46 16.93
C GLY A 939 -10.63 -2.24 17.57
N ALA A 940 -9.70 -3.18 17.35
CA ALA A 940 -8.38 -3.14 17.95
C ALA A 940 -7.53 -1.93 17.52
N ASP A 941 -7.65 -1.49 16.28
CA ASP A 941 -7.01 -0.29 15.74
C ASP A 941 -7.78 0.19 14.49
N PRO A 942 -8.16 1.48 14.41
CA PRO A 942 -8.91 2.02 13.26
C PRO A 942 -8.09 2.09 11.96
N GLU A 943 -6.79 1.86 11.99
CA GLU A 943 -5.97 1.74 10.78
C GLU A 943 -6.06 0.37 10.12
N LEU A 944 -6.55 -0.66 10.84
CA LEU A 944 -6.64 -2.04 10.35
C LEU A 944 -7.96 -2.31 9.62
N ILE A 945 -8.33 -1.41 8.74
CA ILE A 945 -9.50 -1.51 7.87
C ILE A 945 -9.02 -1.95 6.50
N ASP A 946 -9.73 -2.87 5.86
CA ASP A 946 -9.35 -3.32 4.53
C ASP A 946 -9.59 -2.25 3.43
N PHE A 947 -9.25 -2.60 2.19
CA PHE A 947 -9.33 -1.69 1.04
C PHE A 947 -10.73 -1.09 0.81
N ASN A 948 -11.78 -1.79 1.23
CA ASN A 948 -13.17 -1.39 1.01
C ASN A 948 -13.91 -0.95 2.27
N GLY A 949 -13.21 -0.76 3.38
CA GLY A 949 -13.77 -0.20 4.61
C GLY A 949 -14.30 -1.23 5.61
N TYR A 950 -14.06 -2.53 5.38
CA TYR A 950 -14.47 -3.58 6.31
C TYR A 950 -13.39 -3.82 7.37
N TYR A 951 -13.83 -4.05 8.58
CA TYR A 951 -12.98 -4.48 9.68
C TYR A 951 -13.36 -5.88 10.13
N SER A 952 -12.58 -6.86 9.70
CA SER A 952 -12.81 -8.27 10.02
C SER A 952 -12.26 -8.70 11.38
N GLY A 953 -11.41 -7.89 12.00
CA GLY A 953 -10.70 -8.25 13.24
C GLY A 953 -9.50 -9.18 13.06
N TYR A 954 -9.19 -9.63 11.85
CA TYR A 954 -8.12 -10.61 11.59
C TYR A 954 -6.72 -10.02 11.44
N GLY A 955 -6.60 -8.72 11.22
CA GLY A 955 -5.31 -8.04 11.13
C GLY A 955 -4.56 -8.07 12.46
N LEU A 956 -3.23 -8.26 12.42
CA LEU A 956 -2.41 -8.10 13.61
C LEU A 956 -2.47 -6.63 14.09
N PRO A 957 -2.64 -6.39 15.41
CA PRO A 957 -2.67 -5.04 15.95
C PRO A 957 -1.30 -4.37 15.85
N LEU A 958 -1.32 -3.05 15.62
CA LEU A 958 -0.12 -2.23 15.67
C LEU A 958 0.41 -2.18 17.10
N SER A 959 1.62 -2.70 17.31
CA SER A 959 2.26 -2.73 18.62
C SER A 959 3.13 -1.49 18.83
N PRO A 960 3.21 -0.94 20.03
CA PRO A 960 4.23 0.04 20.38
C PRO A 960 5.61 -0.55 20.19
N THR A 961 6.50 0.21 19.54
CA THR A 961 7.87 -0.22 19.24
C THR A 961 8.85 0.77 19.82
N PHE A 962 9.90 0.29 20.48
CA PHE A 962 10.97 1.12 21.01
C PHE A 962 12.30 0.69 20.43
N THR A 963 13.10 1.65 19.99
CA THR A 963 14.44 1.42 19.42
C THR A 963 15.48 2.33 20.03
N LEU A 964 16.67 1.81 20.23
CA LEU A 964 17.89 2.55 20.50
C LEU A 964 18.80 2.44 19.28
N GLY A 965 19.21 3.56 18.72
CA GLY A 965 20.03 3.57 17.53
C GLY A 965 21.25 4.47 17.63
N PHE A 966 22.18 4.25 16.73
CA PHE A 966 23.37 5.11 16.60
C PHE A 966 23.72 5.31 15.12
N LYS A 967 24.27 6.49 14.84
CA LYS A 967 24.80 6.87 13.53
C LYS A 967 26.24 7.37 13.72
N LEU A 968 27.15 6.79 12.95
CA LEU A 968 28.57 7.15 12.94
C LEU A 968 28.98 7.50 11.51
N ASP A 969 29.61 8.68 11.35
CA ASP A 969 30.21 9.11 10.08
C ASP A 969 31.72 9.28 10.29
N LEU A 970 32.51 8.54 9.53
CA LEU A 970 33.97 8.47 9.58
C LEU A 970 34.60 9.17 8.37
#